data_ce77369d124b1281df315ecc370b5558
#
_entry.id   ce77369d124b1281df315ecc370b5558
#
_cell.length_a   1.000
_cell.length_b   1.000
_cell.length_c   1.000
_cell.angle_alpha   90.00
_cell.angle_beta   90.00
_cell.angle_gamma   90.00
#
_symmetry.space_group_name_H-M   'P 1'
#
loop_
_entity.id
_entity.type
_entity.pdbx_description
1 polymer ?
#
loop_
_entity_poly.entity_id
_entity_poly.type
_entity_poly.pdbx_seq_one_letter_code
_entity_poly.pdbx_strand_id
1 'polypeptide(L)'
;MKYDFTAIEKKWQEKWLEEKPFTAVTGDKTREKFYGLIEFPYPSGQGLHVGHARPFTAMDIICRKKRMQGYNVLFPIGFDAFGLPTENYAIKNHVHPAIVTKQNIANFTKQLHMLGYSFDWDRVVDTTDPSYYKWTQWIFLQLFKKGLAYKASMPVNWCTSCKCVLANEEVVEGVCERCGSEVIRKEKSQWMLAITKYADRLIDDLDDVDYIERVKIQQRNWIGRSEGTEVDFTATNGDKLTVYTTRCDTLFGVTYMVISPEHPYLAQWKDQLTNWDAVEAYRQEAARKSDFERGELNKEKTGVRLEGIEAVHPVTGKHIPIFVSDYVLMGYGTGIVMGVPGHDQRDWDFADKFGLPIVEVVKGGDVTKCAFALKDDTGIMVNSDFLNGLTVKEAIPVMKKWVTEHGIGRPKTNFKLRDWVFSRQRYWGEPIPLVKCEKCGWVPLPEDQLPLLLPEVKSYELTDDGESPLSKMTDWVNTTCPKCGGPAQRETDTMPQWAGSCWYFLRYMDPHNDKALASKEALEYWSPVDWYNGGMEHTTLHLLYSRFWHKFLYDIGAVPTKEPYAKRTSHGMILGEGGEKMSKSRGNVVNPNDIVAQYGADTMRLYIMFVGDFEQAATWSTDAVKGSKRFLDKVWNLAETAADSEDLTPANEAILHKTIKKVTDDIDTLKMNTAIAAMMTAVNEMTANGVTKGDMGILLRLLNPFAPHITEELWEQLDFAAKTGKMCCQAEWPVYDASKTVASSVEMAIQVNGKMKGTVTVAVDSDEETVKAAALSVDKVQKATEGMQIVKTILVKNRLINLIVKPR
;
A
#
# COMPACT_ATOMS: atom_id res chain seq x y z
N MET A 1 -2.53 -44.70 -0.24
CA MET A 1 -2.11 -44.20 -1.59
C MET A 1 -0.99 -43.17 -1.45
N LYS A 2 -0.04 -43.10 -2.38
CA LYS A 2 1.01 -42.08 -2.32
C LYS A 2 0.41 -40.71 -2.64
N TYR A 3 0.75 -39.66 -1.84
CA TYR A 3 0.37 -38.30 -2.12
C TYR A 3 1.13 -37.78 -3.37
N ASP A 4 0.48 -37.87 -4.52
CA ASP A 4 0.98 -37.35 -5.80
C ASP A 4 0.42 -35.95 -6.04
N PHE A 5 1.09 -34.93 -5.49
CA PHE A 5 0.63 -33.53 -5.59
C PHE A 5 0.57 -33.05 -7.06
N THR A 6 1.46 -33.52 -7.92
CA THR A 6 1.49 -33.11 -9.33
C THR A 6 0.21 -33.50 -10.07
N ALA A 7 -0.22 -34.74 -9.92
CA ALA A 7 -1.44 -35.24 -10.56
C ALA A 7 -2.71 -34.58 -9.93
N ILE A 8 -2.73 -34.43 -8.61
CA ILE A 8 -3.84 -33.87 -7.85
C ILE A 8 -4.04 -32.40 -8.21
N GLU A 9 -2.97 -31.59 -8.21
CA GLU A 9 -3.03 -30.18 -8.52
C GLU A 9 -3.52 -29.94 -9.94
N LYS A 10 -3.03 -30.69 -10.92
CA LYS A 10 -3.50 -30.60 -12.30
C LYS A 10 -4.99 -30.92 -12.41
N LYS A 11 -5.44 -32.04 -11.81
CA LYS A 11 -6.85 -32.43 -11.80
C LYS A 11 -7.77 -31.31 -11.30
N TRP A 12 -7.45 -30.72 -10.16
CA TRP A 12 -8.31 -29.74 -9.53
C TRP A 12 -8.27 -28.37 -10.23
N GLN A 13 -7.10 -27.96 -10.74
CA GLN A 13 -6.99 -26.74 -11.54
C GLN A 13 -7.85 -26.82 -12.81
N GLU A 14 -7.83 -27.96 -13.53
CA GLU A 14 -8.67 -28.18 -14.69
C GLU A 14 -10.17 -28.19 -14.31
N LYS A 15 -10.52 -28.86 -13.22
CA LYS A 15 -11.91 -28.95 -12.75
C LYS A 15 -12.47 -27.58 -12.33
N TRP A 16 -11.69 -26.75 -11.64
CA TRP A 16 -12.14 -25.39 -11.28
C TRP A 16 -12.31 -24.47 -12.50
N LEU A 17 -11.50 -24.64 -13.53
CA LEU A 17 -11.69 -23.89 -14.77
C LEU A 17 -12.95 -24.30 -15.53
N GLU A 18 -13.28 -25.59 -15.52
CA GLU A 18 -14.46 -26.13 -16.16
C GLU A 18 -15.75 -25.78 -15.41
N GLU A 19 -15.80 -26.05 -14.09
CA GLU A 19 -16.99 -25.86 -13.28
C GLU A 19 -17.22 -24.43 -12.77
N LYS A 20 -16.17 -23.59 -12.79
CA LYS A 20 -16.20 -22.16 -12.38
C LYS A 20 -16.85 -21.90 -11.03
N PRO A 21 -16.45 -22.58 -9.93
CA PRO A 21 -17.11 -22.44 -8.63
C PRO A 21 -16.90 -21.07 -7.97
N PHE A 22 -16.02 -20.25 -8.53
CA PHE A 22 -15.63 -18.94 -7.98
C PHE A 22 -16.26 -17.75 -8.70
N THR A 23 -17.21 -17.99 -9.58
CA THR A 23 -17.93 -16.94 -10.32
C THR A 23 -18.76 -16.07 -9.39
N ALA A 24 -18.57 -14.75 -9.49
CA ALA A 24 -19.35 -13.75 -8.77
C ALA A 24 -20.61 -13.39 -9.56
N VAL A 25 -21.73 -13.21 -8.86
CA VAL A 25 -23.03 -12.90 -9.47
C VAL A 25 -23.46 -11.48 -9.09
N THR A 26 -23.40 -10.56 -10.04
CA THR A 26 -23.86 -9.18 -9.81
C THR A 26 -25.38 -9.15 -9.56
N GLY A 27 -25.77 -8.40 -8.50
CA GLY A 27 -27.19 -8.21 -8.18
C GLY A 27 -27.84 -9.36 -7.39
N ASP A 28 -27.08 -10.34 -6.92
CA ASP A 28 -27.59 -11.40 -6.07
C ASP A 28 -28.05 -10.84 -4.71
N LYS A 29 -29.36 -10.84 -4.47
CA LYS A 29 -29.97 -10.34 -3.24
C LYS A 29 -30.12 -11.43 -2.17
N THR A 30 -29.78 -12.68 -2.46
CA THR A 30 -29.93 -13.81 -1.54
C THR A 30 -28.72 -13.99 -0.65
N ARG A 31 -27.59 -13.43 -1.03
CA ARG A 31 -26.32 -13.51 -0.31
C ARG A 31 -25.73 -12.12 -0.10
N GLU A 32 -25.08 -11.94 1.03
CA GLU A 32 -24.27 -10.74 1.27
C GLU A 32 -23.06 -10.71 0.33
N LYS A 33 -22.75 -9.55 -0.23
CA LYS A 33 -21.59 -9.40 -1.11
C LYS A 33 -20.31 -9.28 -0.30
N PHE A 34 -19.23 -9.78 -0.87
CA PHE A 34 -17.87 -9.51 -0.42
C PHE A 34 -16.95 -9.29 -1.61
N TYR A 35 -16.35 -8.13 -1.69
CA TYR A 35 -15.38 -7.79 -2.73
C TYR A 35 -13.97 -7.74 -2.13
N GLY A 36 -13.20 -8.82 -2.33
CA GLY A 36 -11.78 -8.89 -1.98
C GLY A 36 -10.90 -8.45 -3.14
N LEU A 37 -9.96 -7.56 -2.89
CA LEU A 37 -9.08 -7.00 -3.92
C LEU A 37 -7.61 -7.11 -3.52
N ILE A 38 -6.78 -7.48 -4.48
CA ILE A 38 -5.32 -7.36 -4.43
C ILE A 38 -4.85 -6.38 -5.49
N GLU A 39 -3.67 -5.80 -5.30
CA GLU A 39 -3.01 -5.06 -6.38
C GLU A 39 -2.73 -6.00 -7.54
N PHE A 40 -3.23 -5.65 -8.73
CA PHE A 40 -2.99 -6.48 -9.90
C PHE A 40 -1.53 -6.38 -10.35
N PRO A 41 -0.94 -7.50 -10.83
CA PRO A 41 0.47 -7.53 -11.13
C PRO A 41 0.82 -6.77 -12.40
N TYR A 42 2.04 -6.25 -12.43
CA TYR A 42 2.70 -5.80 -13.66
C TYR A 42 3.36 -7.02 -14.34
N PRO A 43 2.92 -7.43 -15.53
CA PRO A 43 3.43 -8.63 -16.19
C PRO A 43 4.84 -8.43 -16.75
N SER A 44 5.85 -8.74 -15.97
CA SER A 44 7.26 -8.66 -16.38
C SER A 44 7.74 -9.97 -17.03
N GLY A 45 8.80 -9.89 -17.84
CA GLY A 45 9.30 -11.04 -18.62
C GLY A 45 9.78 -12.24 -17.80
N GLN A 46 10.04 -12.10 -16.51
CA GLN A 46 10.47 -13.19 -15.62
C GLN A 46 9.32 -13.90 -14.91
N GLY A 47 8.09 -13.44 -15.06
CA GLY A 47 6.95 -13.96 -14.32
C GLY A 47 6.89 -13.50 -12.86
N LEU A 48 6.04 -14.18 -12.10
CA LEU A 48 5.89 -13.96 -10.66
C LEU A 48 7.13 -14.47 -9.90
N HIS A 49 7.47 -13.81 -8.81
CA HIS A 49 8.35 -14.34 -7.78
C HIS A 49 7.55 -14.64 -6.50
N VAL A 50 8.15 -15.41 -5.58
CA VAL A 50 7.45 -15.83 -4.34
C VAL A 50 6.90 -14.66 -3.51
N GLY A 51 7.47 -13.47 -3.62
CA GLY A 51 6.95 -12.26 -2.94
C GLY A 51 5.55 -11.86 -3.40
N HIS A 52 5.21 -12.05 -4.68
CA HIS A 52 3.85 -11.81 -5.19
C HIS A 52 2.84 -12.82 -4.61
N ALA A 53 3.27 -14.05 -4.36
CA ALA A 53 2.40 -15.09 -3.85
C ALA A 53 1.86 -14.79 -2.45
N ARG A 54 2.57 -13.99 -1.65
CA ARG A 54 2.18 -13.70 -0.27
C ARG A 54 0.84 -12.96 -0.17
N PRO A 55 0.66 -11.77 -0.75
CA PRO A 55 -0.63 -11.07 -0.73
C PRO A 55 -1.73 -11.83 -1.46
N PHE A 56 -1.41 -12.49 -2.58
CA PHE A 56 -2.38 -13.24 -3.36
C PHE A 56 -2.94 -14.41 -2.56
N THR A 57 -2.07 -15.17 -1.89
CA THR A 57 -2.49 -16.30 -1.06
C THR A 57 -3.33 -15.85 0.14
N ALA A 58 -2.95 -14.76 0.82
CA ALA A 58 -3.70 -14.26 1.97
C ALA A 58 -5.12 -13.84 1.58
N MET A 59 -5.28 -13.09 0.51
CA MET A 59 -6.60 -12.66 0.04
C MET A 59 -7.41 -13.83 -0.52
N ASP A 60 -6.78 -14.80 -1.17
CA ASP A 60 -7.44 -16.02 -1.61
C ASP A 60 -8.01 -16.81 -0.42
N ILE A 61 -7.24 -16.93 0.67
CA ILE A 61 -7.70 -17.57 1.92
C ILE A 61 -8.94 -16.87 2.47
N ILE A 62 -8.92 -15.54 2.56
CA ILE A 62 -10.05 -14.74 3.03
C ILE A 62 -11.26 -14.95 2.11
N CYS A 63 -11.08 -14.86 0.81
CA CYS A 63 -12.15 -15.02 -0.17
C CYS A 63 -12.76 -16.42 -0.17
N ARG A 64 -11.93 -17.47 -0.04
CA ARG A 64 -12.41 -18.86 0.10
C ARG A 64 -13.22 -19.06 1.37
N LYS A 65 -12.73 -18.58 2.51
CA LYS A 65 -13.48 -18.60 3.77
C LYS A 65 -14.81 -17.87 3.64
N LYS A 66 -14.85 -16.68 3.05
CA LYS A 66 -16.06 -15.89 2.84
C LYS A 66 -17.09 -16.63 1.98
N ARG A 67 -16.68 -17.31 0.91
CA ARG A 67 -17.58 -18.16 0.12
C ARG A 67 -18.17 -19.30 0.94
N MET A 68 -17.34 -19.99 1.72
CA MET A 68 -17.78 -21.05 2.63
C MET A 68 -18.70 -20.53 3.75
N GLN A 69 -18.63 -19.24 4.10
CA GLN A 69 -19.56 -18.56 5.00
C GLN A 69 -20.86 -18.09 4.31
N GLY A 70 -21.02 -18.38 3.02
CA GLY A 70 -22.23 -18.07 2.26
C GLY A 70 -22.25 -16.71 1.55
N TYR A 71 -21.13 -15.97 1.54
CA TYR A 71 -21.05 -14.70 0.80
C TYR A 71 -20.99 -14.91 -0.72
N ASN A 72 -21.54 -13.94 -1.46
CA ASN A 72 -21.28 -13.78 -2.88
C ASN A 72 -19.98 -13.00 -3.05
N VAL A 73 -18.90 -13.69 -3.40
CA VAL A 73 -17.54 -13.13 -3.40
C VAL A 73 -17.10 -12.74 -4.80
N LEU A 74 -16.71 -11.48 -4.95
CA LEU A 74 -15.95 -11.00 -6.10
C LEU A 74 -14.46 -10.97 -5.73
N PHE A 75 -13.68 -11.84 -6.37
CA PHE A 75 -12.23 -11.89 -6.26
C PHE A 75 -11.62 -11.96 -7.66
N PRO A 76 -11.38 -10.78 -8.27
CA PRO A 76 -10.93 -10.68 -9.66
C PRO A 76 -9.41 -10.62 -9.76
N ILE A 77 -8.93 -10.80 -10.99
CA ILE A 77 -7.52 -10.60 -11.39
C ILE A 77 -7.44 -9.86 -12.72
N GLY A 78 -6.34 -9.20 -12.97
CA GLY A 78 -6.02 -8.52 -14.21
C GLY A 78 -4.55 -8.16 -14.29
N PHE A 79 -4.20 -7.36 -15.27
CA PHE A 79 -2.81 -7.03 -15.56
C PHE A 79 -2.66 -5.53 -15.83
N ASP A 80 -1.78 -4.91 -15.04
CA ASP A 80 -1.32 -3.55 -15.27
C ASP A 80 -0.16 -3.58 -16.27
N ALA A 81 -0.47 -3.51 -17.56
CA ALA A 81 0.44 -3.95 -18.60
C ALA A 81 1.09 -2.83 -19.43
N PHE A 82 0.63 -1.59 -19.32
CA PHE A 82 1.36 -0.43 -19.85
C PHE A 82 2.56 -0.09 -18.97
N GLY A 83 3.53 0.63 -19.50
CA GLY A 83 4.61 1.22 -18.73
C GLY A 83 6.02 0.89 -19.20
N LEU A 84 6.96 1.52 -18.52
CA LEU A 84 8.37 1.58 -18.90
C LEU A 84 9.11 0.24 -18.93
N PRO A 85 8.92 -0.72 -18.00
CA PRO A 85 9.72 -1.94 -18.01
C PRO A 85 9.55 -2.79 -19.26
N THR A 86 8.30 -2.98 -19.70
CA THR A 86 8.00 -3.73 -20.93
C THR A 86 8.47 -2.96 -22.15
N GLU A 87 8.26 -1.64 -22.19
CA GLU A 87 8.69 -0.81 -23.31
C GLU A 87 10.22 -0.78 -23.44
N ASN A 88 10.95 -0.60 -22.35
CA ASN A 88 12.41 -0.63 -22.35
C ASN A 88 12.97 -1.98 -22.83
N TYR A 89 12.34 -3.08 -22.41
CA TYR A 89 12.69 -4.42 -22.90
C TYR A 89 12.42 -4.54 -24.40
N ALA A 90 11.26 -4.09 -24.87
CA ALA A 90 10.85 -4.15 -26.26
C ALA A 90 11.79 -3.35 -27.17
N ILE A 91 12.15 -2.13 -26.76
CA ILE A 91 13.11 -1.28 -27.50
C ILE A 91 14.47 -1.96 -27.59
N LYS A 92 15.01 -2.45 -26.48
CA LYS A 92 16.30 -3.13 -26.43
C LYS A 92 16.36 -4.37 -27.32
N ASN A 93 15.26 -5.07 -27.50
CA ASN A 93 15.19 -6.30 -28.28
C ASN A 93 14.57 -6.10 -29.66
N HIS A 94 14.29 -4.87 -30.09
CA HIS A 94 13.67 -4.51 -31.37
C HIS A 94 12.34 -5.26 -31.64
N VAL A 95 11.51 -5.40 -30.62
CA VAL A 95 10.20 -6.06 -30.67
C VAL A 95 9.13 -5.05 -30.30
N HIS A 96 7.91 -5.21 -30.82
CA HIS A 96 6.80 -4.36 -30.42
C HIS A 96 6.35 -4.67 -28.98
N PRO A 97 6.12 -3.68 -28.10
CA PRO A 97 5.77 -3.91 -26.69
C PRO A 97 4.46 -4.71 -26.51
N ALA A 98 3.50 -4.60 -27.43
CA ALA A 98 2.27 -5.41 -27.37
C ALA A 98 2.54 -6.92 -27.45
N ILE A 99 3.55 -7.35 -28.22
CA ILE A 99 3.93 -8.77 -28.33
C ILE A 99 4.51 -9.25 -26.99
N VAL A 100 5.42 -8.47 -26.43
CA VAL A 100 6.03 -8.77 -25.12
C VAL A 100 4.97 -8.82 -24.02
N THR A 101 4.07 -7.84 -23.99
CA THR A 101 2.95 -7.77 -23.04
C THR A 101 2.10 -9.03 -23.10
N LYS A 102 1.68 -9.44 -24.30
CA LYS A 102 0.85 -10.63 -24.50
C LYS A 102 1.54 -11.92 -23.99
N GLN A 103 2.83 -12.08 -24.28
CA GLN A 103 3.62 -13.20 -23.79
C GLN A 103 3.74 -13.22 -22.28
N ASN A 104 3.99 -12.05 -21.68
CA ASN A 104 4.14 -11.91 -20.24
C ASN A 104 2.80 -12.19 -19.51
N ILE A 105 1.68 -11.67 -20.01
CA ILE A 105 0.35 -11.95 -19.47
C ILE A 105 0.06 -13.45 -19.51
N ALA A 106 0.36 -14.14 -20.63
CA ALA A 106 0.16 -15.58 -20.73
C ALA A 106 0.99 -16.35 -19.71
N ASN A 107 2.24 -15.94 -19.47
CA ASN A 107 3.10 -16.57 -18.46
C ASN A 107 2.56 -16.35 -17.02
N PHE A 108 2.17 -15.12 -16.70
CA PHE A 108 1.57 -14.82 -15.38
C PHE A 108 0.27 -15.58 -15.16
N THR A 109 -0.60 -15.64 -16.16
CA THR A 109 -1.86 -16.40 -16.10
C THR A 109 -1.59 -17.87 -15.79
N LYS A 110 -0.61 -18.48 -16.46
CA LYS A 110 -0.21 -19.86 -16.20
C LYS A 110 0.27 -20.07 -14.76
N GLN A 111 1.09 -19.14 -14.24
CA GLN A 111 1.59 -19.22 -12.86
C GLN A 111 0.47 -19.02 -11.82
N LEU A 112 -0.48 -18.12 -12.08
CA LEU A 112 -1.62 -17.90 -11.18
C LEU A 112 -2.55 -19.12 -11.14
N HIS A 113 -2.79 -19.77 -12.27
CA HIS A 113 -3.53 -21.06 -12.31
C HIS A 113 -2.79 -22.15 -11.55
N MET A 114 -1.47 -22.26 -11.75
CA MET A 114 -0.62 -23.25 -11.06
C MET A 114 -0.70 -23.12 -9.53
N LEU A 115 -0.84 -21.89 -9.01
CA LEU A 115 -0.97 -21.64 -7.57
C LEU A 115 -2.39 -21.86 -7.03
N GLY A 116 -3.36 -22.14 -7.91
CA GLY A 116 -4.71 -22.53 -7.52
C GLY A 116 -5.54 -21.42 -6.88
N TYR A 117 -5.32 -20.17 -7.27
CA TYR A 117 -6.10 -19.06 -6.73
C TYR A 117 -7.55 -19.07 -7.22
N SER A 118 -8.48 -18.70 -6.33
CA SER A 118 -9.93 -18.70 -6.59
C SER A 118 -10.41 -17.41 -7.27
N PHE A 119 -9.69 -16.93 -8.27
CA PHE A 119 -10.11 -15.78 -9.05
C PHE A 119 -11.33 -16.05 -9.92
N ASP A 120 -12.16 -15.02 -10.10
CA ASP A 120 -13.19 -15.03 -11.15
C ASP A 120 -12.54 -14.67 -12.49
N TRP A 121 -12.16 -15.70 -13.25
CA TRP A 121 -11.45 -15.55 -14.52
C TRP A 121 -12.29 -14.95 -15.66
N ASP A 122 -13.61 -14.89 -15.50
CA ASP A 122 -14.48 -14.23 -16.47
C ASP A 122 -14.42 -12.69 -16.36
N ARG A 123 -13.74 -12.17 -15.33
CA ARG A 123 -13.59 -10.72 -15.05
C ARG A 123 -12.17 -10.19 -15.21
N VAL A 124 -11.35 -10.89 -15.97
CA VAL A 124 -9.96 -10.46 -16.24
C VAL A 124 -9.95 -9.15 -17.01
N VAL A 125 -9.11 -8.20 -16.59
CA VAL A 125 -8.83 -6.96 -17.31
C VAL A 125 -7.36 -6.86 -17.68
N ASP A 126 -7.10 -6.21 -18.82
CA ASP A 126 -5.79 -5.86 -19.33
C ASP A 126 -5.79 -4.36 -19.63
N THR A 127 -4.96 -3.58 -18.97
CA THR A 127 -4.93 -2.13 -19.13
C THR A 127 -4.50 -1.70 -20.52
N THR A 128 -3.88 -2.58 -21.32
CA THR A 128 -3.48 -2.32 -22.71
C THR A 128 -4.57 -2.66 -23.73
N ASP A 129 -5.67 -3.28 -23.29
CA ASP A 129 -6.81 -3.55 -24.16
C ASP A 129 -7.56 -2.25 -24.45
N PRO A 130 -7.82 -1.93 -25.72
CA PRO A 130 -8.59 -0.74 -26.11
C PRO A 130 -9.97 -0.65 -25.46
N SER A 131 -10.63 -1.77 -25.21
CA SER A 131 -11.91 -1.80 -24.51
C SER A 131 -11.81 -1.35 -23.04
N TYR A 132 -10.63 -1.51 -22.44
CA TYR A 132 -10.31 -1.01 -21.11
C TYR A 132 -9.89 0.47 -21.14
N TYR A 133 -8.84 0.82 -21.89
CA TYR A 133 -8.29 2.16 -21.82
C TYR A 133 -9.16 3.23 -22.50
N LYS A 134 -10.16 2.84 -23.32
CA LYS A 134 -11.26 3.73 -23.71
C LYS A 134 -11.82 4.49 -22.53
N TRP A 135 -12.01 3.83 -21.40
CA TRP A 135 -12.60 4.42 -20.20
C TRP A 135 -11.58 5.18 -19.37
N THR A 136 -10.32 4.81 -19.38
CA THR A 136 -9.23 5.64 -18.86
C THR A 136 -9.19 6.98 -19.59
N GLN A 137 -9.30 6.97 -20.91
CA GLN A 137 -9.38 8.17 -21.75
C GLN A 137 -10.65 8.98 -21.46
N TRP A 138 -11.78 8.33 -21.27
CA TRP A 138 -13.03 8.99 -20.90
C TRP A 138 -12.91 9.72 -19.57
N ILE A 139 -12.32 9.10 -18.54
CA ILE A 139 -12.11 9.74 -17.24
C ILE A 139 -11.22 10.98 -17.41
N PHE A 140 -10.15 10.87 -18.16
CA PHE A 140 -9.28 12.01 -18.46
C PHE A 140 -10.04 13.16 -19.15
N LEU A 141 -10.91 12.84 -20.10
CA LEU A 141 -11.76 13.87 -20.75
C LEU A 141 -12.68 14.56 -19.76
N GLN A 142 -13.26 13.83 -18.80
CA GLN A 142 -14.09 14.44 -17.75
C GLN A 142 -13.25 15.37 -16.85
N LEU A 143 -12.05 14.94 -16.45
CA LEU A 143 -11.10 15.78 -15.70
C LEU A 143 -10.74 17.05 -16.48
N PHE A 144 -10.48 16.93 -17.77
CA PHE A 144 -10.19 18.07 -18.65
C PHE A 144 -11.39 19.03 -18.75
N LYS A 145 -12.59 18.53 -18.99
CA LYS A 145 -13.83 19.32 -19.07
C LYS A 145 -14.13 20.09 -17.78
N LYS A 146 -13.71 19.57 -16.62
CA LYS A 146 -13.86 20.21 -15.31
C LYS A 146 -12.68 21.13 -14.93
N GLY A 147 -11.70 21.29 -15.83
CA GLY A 147 -10.51 22.11 -15.57
C GLY A 147 -9.55 21.52 -14.52
N LEU A 148 -9.67 20.21 -14.27
CA LEU A 148 -8.78 19.50 -13.36
C LEU A 148 -7.56 18.90 -14.06
N ALA A 149 -7.62 18.73 -15.39
CA ALA A 149 -6.48 18.43 -16.24
C ALA A 149 -6.11 19.69 -17.01
N TYR A 150 -4.87 20.15 -16.90
CA TYR A 150 -4.35 21.36 -17.53
C TYR A 150 -2.91 21.20 -17.95
N LYS A 151 -2.46 21.97 -18.94
CA LYS A 151 -1.06 21.93 -19.41
C LYS A 151 -0.29 23.13 -18.85
N ALA A 152 0.87 22.88 -18.27
CA ALA A 152 1.73 23.89 -17.69
C ALA A 152 3.20 23.63 -18.06
N SER A 153 3.96 24.71 -18.33
CA SER A 153 5.41 24.63 -18.46
C SER A 153 6.03 24.88 -17.11
N MET A 154 6.88 23.97 -16.66
CA MET A 154 7.49 24.04 -15.35
C MET A 154 8.76 23.16 -15.27
N PRO A 155 9.65 23.44 -14.32
CA PRO A 155 10.73 22.50 -14.01
C PRO A 155 10.17 21.19 -13.50
N VAL A 156 10.48 20.09 -14.20
CA VAL A 156 10.03 18.73 -13.87
C VAL A 156 11.20 17.82 -13.60
N ASN A 157 10.92 16.71 -12.92
CA ASN A 157 11.91 15.65 -12.73
C ASN A 157 12.06 14.86 -14.03
N TRP A 158 13.27 14.78 -14.56
CA TRP A 158 13.60 14.08 -15.79
C TRP A 158 14.55 12.92 -15.51
N CYS A 159 14.14 11.71 -15.84
CA CYS A 159 15.03 10.56 -15.77
C CYS A 159 15.93 10.50 -17.01
N THR A 160 17.24 10.52 -16.80
CA THR A 160 18.23 10.55 -17.89
C THR A 160 18.29 9.24 -18.69
N SER A 161 17.97 8.12 -18.07
CA SER A 161 17.94 6.79 -18.69
C SER A 161 16.60 6.45 -19.33
N CYS A 162 15.50 6.67 -18.59
CA CYS A 162 14.15 6.43 -19.12
C CYS A 162 13.73 7.47 -20.17
N LYS A 163 14.43 8.60 -20.27
CA LYS A 163 14.14 9.72 -21.17
C LYS A 163 12.68 10.18 -21.10
N CYS A 164 12.17 10.32 -19.89
CA CYS A 164 10.82 10.80 -19.63
C CYS A 164 10.71 11.58 -18.31
N VAL A 165 9.64 12.32 -18.19
CA VAL A 165 9.28 13.06 -16.97
C VAL A 165 8.73 12.08 -15.92
N LEU A 166 9.08 12.35 -14.67
CA LEU A 166 8.61 11.61 -13.50
C LEU A 166 7.79 12.55 -12.60
N ALA A 167 6.76 12.01 -11.97
CA ALA A 167 6.09 12.68 -10.85
C ALA A 167 7.03 12.76 -9.64
N ASN A 168 6.75 13.64 -8.68
CA ASN A 168 7.57 13.76 -7.48
C ASN A 168 7.63 12.46 -6.69
N GLU A 169 6.53 11.70 -6.69
CA GLU A 169 6.35 10.44 -6.01
C GLU A 169 7.17 9.30 -6.63
N GLU A 170 7.60 9.45 -7.89
CA GLU A 170 8.42 8.48 -8.63
C GLU A 170 9.93 8.72 -8.50
N VAL A 171 10.33 9.70 -7.66
CA VAL A 171 11.72 10.04 -7.37
C VAL A 171 12.03 9.69 -5.92
N VAL A 172 12.98 8.79 -5.71
CA VAL A 172 13.41 8.33 -4.39
C VAL A 172 14.87 8.67 -4.20
N GLU A 173 15.22 9.49 -3.20
CA GLU A 173 16.60 9.91 -2.92
C GLU A 173 17.34 10.46 -4.14
N GLY A 174 16.64 11.22 -4.99
CA GLY A 174 17.22 11.85 -6.18
C GLY A 174 17.40 10.93 -7.39
N VAL A 175 16.96 9.66 -7.30
CA VAL A 175 17.02 8.71 -8.42
C VAL A 175 15.64 8.25 -8.85
N CYS A 176 15.54 7.78 -10.07
CA CYS A 176 14.32 7.20 -10.62
C CYS A 176 13.99 5.89 -9.90
N GLU A 177 12.80 5.79 -9.31
CA GLU A 177 12.31 4.58 -8.63
C GLU A 177 12.38 3.33 -9.52
N ARG A 178 12.18 3.50 -10.83
CA ARG A 178 12.11 2.40 -11.80
C ARG A 178 13.46 1.86 -12.24
N CYS A 179 14.40 2.74 -12.58
CA CYS A 179 15.67 2.35 -13.18
C CYS A 179 16.89 2.67 -12.32
N GLY A 180 16.73 3.39 -11.21
CA GLY A 180 17.82 3.79 -10.32
C GLY A 180 18.78 4.85 -10.89
N SER A 181 18.48 5.41 -12.08
CA SER A 181 19.32 6.42 -12.70
C SER A 181 19.07 7.81 -12.13
N GLU A 182 20.07 8.69 -12.26
CA GLU A 182 19.99 10.08 -11.84
C GLU A 182 18.79 10.82 -12.45
N VAL A 183 18.11 11.60 -11.64
CA VAL A 183 17.01 12.47 -12.03
C VAL A 183 17.48 13.90 -11.99
N ILE A 184 17.33 14.62 -13.11
CA ILE A 184 17.69 16.03 -13.25
C ILE A 184 16.45 16.89 -13.39
N ARG A 185 16.60 18.22 -13.17
CA ARG A 185 15.52 19.17 -13.44
C ARG A 185 15.60 19.62 -14.90
N LYS A 186 14.42 19.62 -15.56
CA LYS A 186 14.27 20.04 -16.96
C LYS A 186 12.98 20.85 -17.13
N GLU A 187 13.06 21.98 -17.81
CA GLU A 187 11.85 22.73 -18.20
C GLU A 187 11.09 21.96 -19.27
N LYS A 188 9.82 21.62 -18.98
CA LYS A 188 8.93 20.97 -19.94
C LYS A 188 7.48 21.37 -19.75
N SER A 189 6.76 21.41 -20.86
CA SER A 189 5.32 21.54 -20.85
C SER A 189 4.68 20.17 -20.59
N GLN A 190 3.88 20.06 -19.52
CA GLN A 190 3.31 18.81 -19.03
C GLN A 190 1.82 18.93 -18.78
N TRP A 191 1.10 17.83 -18.95
CA TRP A 191 -0.24 17.70 -18.40
C TRP A 191 -0.15 17.47 -16.90
N MET A 192 -0.95 18.25 -16.18
CA MET A 192 -1.06 18.21 -14.74
C MET A 192 -2.48 17.83 -14.34
N LEU A 193 -2.64 17.04 -13.30
CA LEU A 193 -3.93 16.82 -12.66
C LEU A 193 -3.98 17.55 -11.31
N ALA A 194 -5.03 18.34 -11.10
CA ALA A 194 -5.20 19.20 -9.93
C ALA A 194 -5.62 18.42 -8.67
N ILE A 195 -4.82 17.42 -8.26
CA ILE A 195 -5.03 16.63 -7.05
C ILE A 195 -5.08 17.49 -5.79
N THR A 196 -4.39 18.63 -5.78
CA THR A 196 -4.38 19.55 -4.63
C THR A 196 -5.76 20.12 -4.32
N LYS A 197 -6.68 20.19 -5.29
CA LYS A 197 -8.07 20.58 -5.05
C LYS A 197 -8.85 19.57 -4.21
N TYR A 198 -8.33 18.36 -4.08
CA TYR A 198 -8.89 17.26 -3.28
C TYR A 198 -8.13 17.01 -1.97
N ALA A 199 -7.10 17.80 -1.68
CA ALA A 199 -6.18 17.58 -0.56
C ALA A 199 -6.89 17.48 0.79
N ASP A 200 -7.83 18.38 1.10
CA ASP A 200 -8.61 18.32 2.34
C ASP A 200 -9.42 17.03 2.44
N ARG A 201 -10.18 16.69 1.41
CA ARG A 201 -11.00 15.47 1.38
C ARG A 201 -10.17 14.19 1.42
N LEU A 202 -8.98 14.20 0.80
CA LEU A 202 -8.04 13.07 0.86
C LEU A 202 -7.51 12.83 2.28
N ILE A 203 -7.45 13.85 3.11
CA ILE A 203 -7.10 13.74 4.55
C ILE A 203 -8.33 13.40 5.38
N ASP A 204 -9.39 14.20 5.27
CA ASP A 204 -10.55 14.13 6.18
C ASP A 204 -11.31 12.80 6.02
N ASP A 205 -11.50 12.34 4.79
CA ASP A 205 -12.20 11.07 4.52
C ASP A 205 -11.39 9.81 4.93
N LEU A 206 -10.13 9.96 5.37
CA LEU A 206 -9.40 8.85 6.00
C LEU A 206 -10.02 8.41 7.34
N ASP A 207 -10.81 9.27 7.97
CA ASP A 207 -11.50 8.94 9.21
C ASP A 207 -12.72 8.03 8.97
N ASP A 208 -13.22 8.00 7.74
CA ASP A 208 -14.39 7.21 7.34
C ASP A 208 -14.05 5.76 6.89
N VAL A 209 -12.76 5.40 6.83
CA VAL A 209 -12.29 4.12 6.30
C VAL A 209 -11.45 3.32 7.29
N ASP A 210 -11.52 1.99 7.21
CA ASP A 210 -10.73 1.06 8.01
C ASP A 210 -9.38 0.74 7.32
N TYR A 211 -8.52 1.78 7.22
CA TYR A 211 -7.15 1.58 6.76
C TYR A 211 -6.23 1.40 7.97
N ILE A 212 -5.21 0.55 7.84
CA ILE A 212 -4.19 0.43 8.89
C ILE A 212 -3.57 1.80 9.19
N GLU A 213 -3.32 2.09 10.45
CA GLU A 213 -2.92 3.43 10.91
C GLU A 213 -1.65 3.94 10.21
N ARG A 214 -0.71 3.05 9.92
CA ARG A 214 0.51 3.37 9.19
C ARG A 214 0.25 3.94 7.78
N VAL A 215 -0.76 3.44 7.07
CA VAL A 215 -1.19 3.97 5.77
C VAL A 215 -1.80 5.35 5.93
N LYS A 216 -2.69 5.55 6.91
CA LYS A 216 -3.32 6.85 7.19
C LYS A 216 -2.26 7.92 7.52
N ILE A 217 -1.32 7.59 8.40
CA ILE A 217 -0.22 8.49 8.79
C ILE A 217 0.63 8.88 7.58
N GLN A 218 1.01 7.91 6.75
CA GLN A 218 1.82 8.21 5.56
C GLN A 218 1.09 9.12 4.58
N GLN A 219 -0.19 8.89 4.31
CA GLN A 219 -0.98 9.75 3.42
C GLN A 219 -1.14 11.15 4.00
N ARG A 220 -1.48 11.29 5.29
CA ARG A 220 -1.57 12.59 5.95
C ARG A 220 -0.25 13.36 5.88
N ASN A 221 0.86 12.70 6.15
CA ASN A 221 2.19 13.33 6.10
C ASN A 221 2.60 13.74 4.68
N TRP A 222 2.24 12.93 3.68
CA TRP A 222 2.53 13.21 2.28
C TRP A 222 1.72 14.41 1.77
N ILE A 223 0.42 14.42 2.04
CA ILE A 223 -0.45 15.55 1.69
C ILE A 223 -0.04 16.79 2.50
N GLY A 224 0.33 16.60 3.76
CA GLY A 224 1.00 17.59 4.59
C GLY A 224 0.20 18.86 4.75
N ARG A 225 -1.10 18.75 5.16
CA ARG A 225 -1.93 19.91 5.51
C ARG A 225 -1.30 20.65 6.70
N SER A 226 -1.09 21.93 6.51
CA SER A 226 -0.62 22.82 7.56
C SER A 226 -1.49 24.07 7.64
N GLU A 227 -1.96 24.39 8.83
CA GLU A 227 -2.71 25.59 9.11
C GLU A 227 -1.75 26.68 9.58
N GLY A 228 -1.68 27.77 8.84
CA GLY A 228 -0.76 28.84 9.11
C GLY A 228 -1.39 30.21 8.84
N THR A 229 -0.53 31.17 8.65
CA THR A 229 -0.88 32.57 8.36
C THR A 229 0.00 33.07 7.23
N GLU A 230 -0.59 33.67 6.23
CA GLU A 230 0.13 34.56 5.31
C GLU A 230 0.31 35.89 5.95
N VAL A 231 1.52 36.41 5.94
CA VAL A 231 1.87 37.75 6.48
C VAL A 231 2.53 38.56 5.38
N ASP A 232 2.07 39.75 5.17
CA ASP A 232 2.50 40.68 4.13
C ASP A 232 3.54 41.65 4.69
N PHE A 233 4.80 41.46 4.27
CA PHE A 233 5.85 42.48 4.41
C PHE A 233 5.84 43.37 3.16
N THR A 234 6.50 44.50 3.21
CA THR A 234 6.66 45.39 2.08
C THR A 234 8.14 45.60 1.79
N ALA A 235 8.56 45.49 0.55
CA ALA A 235 9.91 45.87 0.16
C ALA A 235 10.05 47.38 0.12
N THR A 236 11.27 47.91 0.25
CA THR A 236 11.55 49.36 0.20
C THR A 236 11.15 50.04 -1.10
N ASN A 237 11.00 49.25 -2.18
CA ASN A 237 10.48 49.72 -3.47
C ASN A 237 8.93 49.69 -3.59
N GLY A 238 8.24 49.27 -2.52
CA GLY A 238 6.77 49.22 -2.46
C GLY A 238 6.18 47.85 -2.83
N ASP A 239 6.98 46.88 -3.29
CA ASP A 239 6.48 45.54 -3.63
C ASP A 239 6.08 44.74 -2.38
N LYS A 240 5.03 43.94 -2.55
CA LYS A 240 4.47 43.12 -1.46
C LYS A 240 5.19 41.82 -1.34
N LEU A 241 5.72 41.50 -0.16
CA LEU A 241 6.43 40.28 0.16
C LEU A 241 5.57 39.41 1.08
N THR A 242 4.78 38.54 0.52
CA THR A 242 3.92 37.65 1.31
C THR A 242 4.71 36.41 1.75
N VAL A 243 4.73 36.12 3.04
CA VAL A 243 5.30 34.88 3.62
C VAL A 243 4.21 34.03 4.21
N TYR A 244 4.42 32.71 4.17
CA TYR A 244 3.58 31.75 4.87
C TYR A 244 4.32 31.22 6.09
N THR A 245 3.67 31.21 7.25
CA THR A 245 4.22 30.68 8.49
C THR A 245 3.18 29.95 9.33
N THR A 246 3.56 28.86 9.96
CA THR A 246 2.77 28.19 11.00
C THR A 246 3.01 28.80 12.38
N ARG A 247 4.04 29.66 12.50
CA ARG A 247 4.51 30.29 13.73
C ARG A 247 4.44 31.83 13.64
N CYS A 248 3.24 32.34 13.38
CA CYS A 248 3.05 33.81 13.35
C CYS A 248 3.30 34.48 14.69
N ASP A 249 3.25 33.74 15.81
CA ASP A 249 3.64 34.18 17.14
C ASP A 249 5.09 34.69 17.20
N THR A 250 5.98 34.15 16.37
CA THR A 250 7.41 34.51 16.35
C THR A 250 7.73 35.73 15.47
N LEU A 251 6.73 36.43 14.95
CA LEU A 251 6.91 37.54 14.01
C LEU A 251 7.86 38.62 14.53
N PHE A 252 7.83 38.92 15.82
CA PHE A 252 8.76 39.86 16.45
C PHE A 252 10.23 39.42 16.45
N GLY A 253 10.50 38.14 16.22
CA GLY A 253 11.85 37.54 16.11
C GLY A 253 12.42 37.54 14.70
N VAL A 254 11.70 38.09 13.72
CA VAL A 254 12.14 38.12 12.30
C VAL A 254 13.27 39.15 12.16
N THR A 255 14.42 38.72 11.71
CA THR A 255 15.62 39.56 11.57
C THR A 255 16.13 39.64 10.12
N TYR A 256 15.62 38.82 9.24
CA TYR A 256 15.91 38.82 7.80
C TYR A 256 14.82 38.12 7.02
N MET A 257 14.86 38.23 5.69
CA MET A 257 13.99 37.48 4.78
C MET A 257 14.83 36.75 3.74
N VAL A 258 14.29 35.67 3.20
CA VAL A 258 14.91 34.91 2.12
C VAL A 258 13.93 34.70 0.99
N ILE A 259 14.42 34.96 -0.23
CA ILE A 259 13.67 34.76 -1.47
C ILE A 259 14.27 33.59 -2.27
N SER A 260 13.44 32.78 -2.90
CA SER A 260 13.86 31.69 -3.78
C SER A 260 14.62 32.22 -5.00
N PRO A 261 15.68 31.52 -5.46
CA PRO A 261 16.43 31.91 -6.67
C PRO A 261 15.56 32.00 -7.94
N GLU A 262 14.45 31.30 -7.98
CA GLU A 262 13.51 31.27 -9.11
C GLU A 262 12.41 32.34 -9.00
N HIS A 263 12.37 33.10 -7.91
CA HIS A 263 11.27 34.05 -7.69
C HIS A 263 11.26 35.17 -8.73
N PRO A 264 10.11 35.48 -9.34
CA PRO A 264 10.00 36.50 -10.41
C PRO A 264 10.49 37.90 -10.02
N TYR A 265 10.38 38.24 -8.77
CA TYR A 265 10.83 39.53 -8.25
C TYR A 265 12.33 39.79 -8.50
N LEU A 266 13.18 38.79 -8.44
CA LEU A 266 14.61 38.94 -8.69
C LEU A 266 14.88 39.52 -10.09
N ALA A 267 14.19 39.00 -11.11
CA ALA A 267 14.31 39.55 -12.47
C ALA A 267 13.72 40.93 -12.60
N GLN A 268 12.60 41.25 -11.88
CA GLN A 268 11.98 42.57 -11.88
C GLN A 268 12.84 43.62 -11.17
N TRP A 269 13.60 43.22 -10.15
CA TRP A 269 14.46 44.09 -9.36
C TRP A 269 15.86 44.28 -9.93
N LYS A 270 16.17 43.68 -11.07
CA LYS A 270 17.50 43.67 -11.67
C LYS A 270 18.16 45.07 -11.67
N ASP A 271 17.45 46.10 -12.14
CA ASP A 271 17.98 47.45 -12.28
C ASP A 271 18.01 48.22 -10.94
N GLN A 272 17.42 47.66 -9.88
CA GLN A 272 17.40 48.27 -8.53
C GLN A 272 18.46 47.65 -7.61
N LEU A 273 19.01 46.49 -8.00
CA LEU A 273 20.04 45.78 -7.23
C LEU A 273 21.42 46.22 -7.66
N THR A 274 22.22 46.69 -6.74
CA THR A 274 23.59 47.17 -7.02
C THR A 274 24.58 46.02 -7.22
N ASN A 275 24.20 44.81 -6.72
CA ASN A 275 25.03 43.60 -6.83
C ASN A 275 24.36 42.52 -7.71
N TRP A 276 23.64 42.90 -8.75
CA TRP A 276 22.91 41.97 -9.62
C TRP A 276 23.78 40.84 -10.16
N ASP A 277 25.01 41.10 -10.54
CA ASP A 277 25.89 40.07 -11.11
C ASP A 277 26.14 38.91 -10.12
N ALA A 278 26.31 39.23 -8.84
CA ALA A 278 26.41 38.20 -7.79
C ALA A 278 25.13 37.41 -7.58
N VAL A 279 23.98 38.12 -7.62
CA VAL A 279 22.66 37.50 -7.50
C VAL A 279 22.39 36.55 -8.66
N GLU A 280 22.67 36.97 -9.89
CA GLU A 280 22.47 36.15 -11.08
C GLU A 280 23.40 34.93 -11.13
N ALA A 281 24.66 35.12 -10.75
CA ALA A 281 25.61 34.00 -10.65
C ALA A 281 25.10 32.93 -9.64
N TYR A 282 24.55 33.37 -8.50
CA TYR A 282 24.00 32.48 -7.50
C TYR A 282 22.72 31.76 -8.01
N ARG A 283 21.86 32.47 -8.73
CA ARG A 283 20.67 31.88 -9.37
C ARG A 283 21.01 30.76 -10.34
N GLN A 284 22.04 30.98 -11.17
CA GLN A 284 22.54 29.97 -12.11
C GLN A 284 23.16 28.75 -11.42
N GLU A 285 23.88 28.96 -10.31
CA GLU A 285 24.41 27.86 -9.50
C GLU A 285 23.28 27.05 -8.87
N ALA A 286 22.29 27.71 -8.26
CA ALA A 286 21.15 27.08 -7.63
C ALA A 286 20.30 26.28 -8.64
N ALA A 287 20.14 26.75 -9.88
CA ALA A 287 19.41 26.06 -10.94
C ALA A 287 20.02 24.69 -11.34
N ARG A 288 21.27 24.44 -11.01
CA ARG A 288 21.94 23.14 -11.27
C ARG A 288 21.67 22.10 -10.20
N LYS A 289 21.13 22.50 -9.03
CA LYS A 289 20.88 21.63 -7.87
C LYS A 289 19.45 21.10 -7.91
N SER A 290 19.26 19.84 -7.58
CA SER A 290 17.93 19.24 -7.39
C SER A 290 17.26 19.80 -6.12
N ASP A 291 15.92 19.70 -6.06
CA ASP A 291 15.18 20.06 -4.84
C ASP A 291 15.58 19.20 -3.63
N PHE A 292 16.00 17.94 -3.88
CA PHE A 292 16.53 17.05 -2.85
C PHE A 292 17.84 17.60 -2.25
N GLU A 293 18.82 17.91 -3.09
CA GLU A 293 20.09 18.51 -2.64
C GLU A 293 19.90 19.85 -1.92
N ARG A 294 18.92 20.65 -2.36
CA ARG A 294 18.57 21.93 -1.75
C ARG A 294 17.87 21.78 -0.41
N GLY A 295 17.13 20.66 -0.22
CA GLY A 295 16.36 20.36 1.00
C GLY A 295 17.13 19.71 2.13
N GLU A 296 18.38 19.27 1.93
CA GLU A 296 19.19 18.61 2.95
C GLU A 296 19.46 19.54 4.16
N LEU A 297 19.05 19.09 5.35
CA LEU A 297 19.16 19.85 6.60
C LEU A 297 20.60 20.13 7.03
N ASN A 298 21.51 19.19 6.73
CA ASN A 298 22.93 19.28 7.15
C ASN A 298 23.83 19.97 6.13
N LYS A 299 23.26 20.55 5.08
CA LYS A 299 24.02 21.25 4.06
C LYS A 299 24.54 22.59 4.58
N GLU A 300 25.74 22.97 4.16
CA GLU A 300 26.26 24.30 4.38
C GLU A 300 25.31 25.37 3.81
N LYS A 301 24.93 26.35 4.62
CA LYS A 301 24.02 27.42 4.20
C LYS A 301 24.76 28.38 3.25
N THR A 302 24.15 28.65 2.10
CA THR A 302 24.67 29.58 1.10
C THR A 302 23.61 30.62 0.77
N GLY A 303 24.03 31.79 0.32
CA GLY A 303 23.10 32.85 -0.08
C GLY A 303 23.82 34.13 -0.44
N VAL A 304 23.10 35.02 -1.09
CA VAL A 304 23.60 36.36 -1.45
C VAL A 304 22.61 37.41 -0.91
N ARG A 305 23.11 38.39 -0.15
CA ARG A 305 22.29 39.53 0.27
C ARG A 305 21.93 40.39 -0.94
N LEU A 306 20.68 40.83 -1.03
CA LEU A 306 20.26 41.80 -2.03
C LEU A 306 20.69 43.18 -1.57
N GLU A 307 21.43 43.91 -2.37
CA GLU A 307 21.85 45.27 -2.09
C GLU A 307 21.00 46.26 -2.89
N GLY A 308 20.41 47.23 -2.19
CA GLY A 308 19.52 48.25 -2.77
C GLY A 308 18.02 48.05 -2.45
N ILE A 309 17.65 46.85 -2.01
CA ILE A 309 16.28 46.53 -1.57
C ILE A 309 16.33 45.84 -0.21
N GLU A 310 15.49 46.31 0.71
CA GLU A 310 15.26 45.69 2.03
C GLU A 310 13.77 45.43 2.24
N ALA A 311 13.44 44.58 3.20
CA ALA A 311 12.04 44.43 3.63
C ALA A 311 11.73 45.30 4.83
N VAL A 312 10.51 45.81 4.87
CA VAL A 312 9.97 46.54 6.01
C VAL A 312 9.14 45.60 6.85
N HIS A 313 9.53 45.45 8.11
CA HIS A 313 8.83 44.58 9.05
C HIS A 313 7.43 45.15 9.37
N PRO A 314 6.34 44.42 9.14
CA PRO A 314 4.98 44.97 9.14
C PRO A 314 4.49 45.43 10.52
N VAL A 315 5.10 44.96 11.62
CA VAL A 315 4.71 45.30 12.99
C VAL A 315 5.62 46.39 13.56
N THR A 316 6.92 46.29 13.37
CA THR A 316 7.93 47.15 13.99
C THR A 316 8.38 48.33 13.10
N GLY A 317 8.08 48.28 11.81
CA GLY A 317 8.56 49.26 10.83
C GLY A 317 10.07 49.20 10.56
N LYS A 318 10.81 48.28 11.16
CA LYS A 318 12.26 48.16 10.97
C LYS A 318 12.59 47.62 9.58
N HIS A 319 13.66 48.08 9.00
CA HIS A 319 14.23 47.54 7.79
C HIS A 319 15.05 46.30 8.12
N ILE A 320 14.82 45.23 7.38
CA ILE A 320 15.53 43.95 7.50
C ILE A 320 16.09 43.51 6.14
N PRO A 321 17.29 42.87 6.10
CA PRO A 321 17.90 42.47 4.85
C PRO A 321 17.10 41.32 4.18
N ILE A 322 17.16 41.31 2.84
CA ILE A 322 16.64 40.20 2.03
C ILE A 322 17.83 39.46 1.43
N PHE A 323 17.83 38.14 1.52
CA PHE A 323 18.80 37.24 0.89
C PHE A 323 18.13 36.41 -0.19
N VAL A 324 18.85 36.07 -1.25
CA VAL A 324 18.52 34.95 -2.14
C VAL A 324 19.28 33.72 -1.65
N SER A 325 18.56 32.62 -1.45
CA SER A 325 19.20 31.36 -1.02
C SER A 325 18.46 30.14 -1.56
N ASP A 326 19.24 29.09 -1.84
CA ASP A 326 18.77 27.86 -2.47
C ASP A 326 17.96 26.94 -1.53
N TYR A 327 17.96 27.17 -0.21
CA TYR A 327 17.14 26.39 0.70
C TYR A 327 15.65 26.77 0.67
N VAL A 328 15.30 27.89 0.03
CA VAL A 328 13.91 28.29 -0.20
C VAL A 328 13.47 27.82 -1.58
N LEU A 329 12.46 26.97 -1.61
CA LEU A 329 11.91 26.40 -2.83
C LEU A 329 10.70 27.21 -3.30
N MET A 330 10.62 27.53 -4.60
CA MET A 330 9.50 28.26 -5.19
C MET A 330 8.17 27.52 -5.06
N GLY A 331 8.21 26.20 -5.03
CA GLY A 331 7.03 25.34 -4.92
C GLY A 331 6.47 25.17 -3.50
N TYR A 332 7.09 25.79 -2.48
CA TYR A 332 6.61 25.73 -1.12
C TYR A 332 6.24 27.16 -0.62
N GLY A 333 4.97 27.34 -0.26
CA GLY A 333 4.46 28.64 0.16
C GLY A 333 4.46 29.65 -0.98
N THR A 334 5.02 30.82 -0.72
CA THR A 334 5.09 31.94 -1.66
C THR A 334 6.45 32.08 -2.36
N GLY A 335 7.40 31.21 -2.07
CA GLY A 335 8.80 31.36 -2.50
C GLY A 335 9.58 32.42 -1.72
N ILE A 336 8.98 32.98 -0.65
CA ILE A 336 9.60 33.94 0.26
C ILE A 336 9.35 33.45 1.70
N VAL A 337 10.38 33.46 2.53
CA VAL A 337 10.28 33.07 3.94
C VAL A 337 10.83 34.17 4.85
N MET A 338 10.28 34.30 6.04
CA MET A 338 10.82 35.12 7.12
C MET A 338 11.84 34.30 7.91
N GLY A 339 12.99 34.86 8.22
CA GLY A 339 14.04 34.23 9.05
C GLY A 339 13.83 34.55 10.52
N VAL A 340 13.66 33.49 11.33
CA VAL A 340 13.48 33.59 12.80
C VAL A 340 14.57 32.77 13.50
N PRO A 341 15.80 33.28 13.53
CA PRO A 341 16.95 32.49 14.00
C PRO A 341 16.88 32.05 15.46
N GLY A 342 16.15 32.78 16.30
CA GLY A 342 15.96 32.37 17.69
C GLY A 342 15.19 31.05 17.87
N HIS A 343 14.35 30.66 16.89
CA HIS A 343 13.36 29.59 17.04
C HIS A 343 13.24 28.63 15.85
N ASP A 344 14.07 28.74 14.82
CA ASP A 344 14.28 27.77 13.75
C ASP A 344 15.76 27.50 13.57
N GLN A 345 16.19 26.23 13.63
CA GLN A 345 17.60 25.88 13.56
C GLN A 345 18.22 26.19 12.18
N ARG A 346 17.47 26.05 11.10
CA ARG A 346 17.97 26.41 9.75
C ARG A 346 18.22 27.88 9.63
N ASP A 347 17.34 28.68 10.23
CA ASP A 347 17.48 30.14 10.25
C ASP A 347 18.62 30.57 11.19
N TRP A 348 18.81 29.83 12.29
CA TRP A 348 19.92 30.06 13.21
C TRP A 348 21.26 29.81 12.51
N ASP A 349 21.43 28.68 11.83
CA ASP A 349 22.66 28.33 11.10
C ASP A 349 22.98 29.39 10.02
N PHE A 350 21.92 29.89 9.34
CA PHE A 350 22.07 30.95 8.34
C PHE A 350 22.48 32.28 8.98
N ALA A 351 21.81 32.66 10.06
CA ALA A 351 22.08 33.90 10.77
C ALA A 351 23.49 33.93 11.37
N ASP A 352 23.92 32.81 11.96
CA ASP A 352 25.28 32.65 12.49
C ASP A 352 26.33 32.84 11.40
N LYS A 353 26.16 32.16 10.26
CA LYS A 353 27.06 32.25 9.11
C LYS A 353 27.16 33.66 8.54
N PHE A 354 26.05 34.39 8.44
CA PHE A 354 25.99 35.73 7.84
C PHE A 354 26.06 36.89 8.87
N GLY A 355 26.28 36.56 10.16
CA GLY A 355 26.40 37.54 11.23
C GLY A 355 25.13 38.36 11.46
N LEU A 356 23.94 37.74 11.30
CA LEU A 356 22.66 38.42 11.46
C LEU A 356 22.17 38.39 12.92
N PRO A 357 21.37 39.37 13.36
CA PRO A 357 20.83 39.37 14.70
C PRO A 357 19.97 38.12 15.00
N ILE A 358 20.09 37.61 16.24
CA ILE A 358 19.28 36.52 16.77
C ILE A 358 18.49 37.07 17.96
N VAL A 359 17.16 37.03 17.86
CA VAL A 359 16.23 37.60 18.85
C VAL A 359 15.45 36.46 19.51
N GLU A 360 15.56 36.34 20.83
CA GLU A 360 14.71 35.45 21.61
C GLU A 360 13.30 36.03 21.73
N VAL A 361 12.28 35.30 21.28
CA VAL A 361 10.86 35.65 21.43
C VAL A 361 10.05 34.55 22.14
N VAL A 362 10.62 33.38 22.39
CA VAL A 362 10.10 32.33 23.25
C VAL A 362 11.15 31.97 24.29
N LYS A 363 10.83 32.18 25.59
CA LYS A 363 11.74 31.95 26.71
C LYS A 363 11.94 30.47 26.94
N GLY A 364 13.19 30.03 27.18
CA GLY A 364 13.47 28.68 27.65
C GLY A 364 14.78 28.06 27.21
N GLY A 365 15.49 28.64 26.23
CA GLY A 365 16.78 28.17 25.72
C GLY A 365 17.84 29.26 25.65
N ASP A 366 19.07 28.88 25.36
CA ASP A 366 20.16 29.81 25.08
C ASP A 366 20.30 30.01 23.56
N VAL A 367 19.57 30.99 23.01
CA VAL A 367 19.53 31.27 21.58
C VAL A 367 20.87 31.74 21.02
N THR A 368 21.86 32.03 21.88
CA THR A 368 23.23 32.38 21.45
C THR A 368 24.02 31.17 20.99
N LYS A 369 23.61 29.96 21.34
CA LYS A 369 24.27 28.70 21.00
C LYS A 369 23.55 27.85 19.94
N CYS A 370 22.21 27.89 19.96
CA CYS A 370 21.37 27.19 19.01
C CYS A 370 19.93 27.75 19.08
N ALA A 371 19.11 27.45 18.06
CA ALA A 371 17.70 27.81 18.09
C ALA A 371 16.96 27.07 19.21
N PHE A 372 16.06 27.77 19.88
CA PHE A 372 15.15 27.19 20.85
C PHE A 372 13.78 26.92 20.21
N ALA A 373 13.58 25.68 19.76
CA ALA A 373 12.33 25.25 19.12
C ALA A 373 11.53 24.37 20.09
N LEU A 374 10.41 24.88 20.62
CA LEU A 374 9.45 24.08 21.39
C LEU A 374 8.50 23.33 20.46
N LYS A 375 8.31 22.04 20.75
CA LYS A 375 7.36 21.17 20.04
C LYS A 375 5.99 21.11 20.69
N ASP A 376 5.85 21.56 21.93
CA ASP A 376 4.67 21.35 22.80
C ASP A 376 3.83 22.60 23.03
N ASP A 377 4.14 23.70 22.37
CA ASP A 377 3.42 24.98 22.46
C ASP A 377 3.32 25.59 23.87
N THR A 378 4.15 25.17 24.83
CA THR A 378 4.10 25.61 26.24
C THR A 378 5.05 26.77 26.58
N GLY A 379 5.95 27.13 25.68
CA GLY A 379 6.88 28.25 25.86
C GLY A 379 6.18 29.57 26.08
N ILE A 380 6.84 30.45 26.85
CA ILE A 380 6.30 31.78 27.18
C ILE A 380 6.90 32.83 26.24
N MET A 381 6.05 33.67 25.67
CA MET A 381 6.43 34.76 24.79
C MET A 381 7.17 35.85 25.56
N VAL A 382 8.30 36.32 24.98
CA VAL A 382 9.11 37.44 25.46
C VAL A 382 9.51 38.33 24.28
N ASN A 383 9.92 39.57 24.50
CA ASN A 383 10.33 40.52 23.46
C ASN A 383 9.34 40.66 22.29
N SER A 384 8.04 40.45 22.56
CA SER A 384 6.98 40.34 21.57
C SER A 384 5.78 41.24 21.88
N ASP A 385 6.03 42.38 22.50
CA ASP A 385 5.05 43.45 22.81
C ASP A 385 3.76 42.87 23.46
N PHE A 386 2.61 43.03 22.81
CA PHE A 386 1.31 42.57 23.33
C PHE A 386 1.19 41.03 23.49
N LEU A 387 2.12 40.26 22.97
CA LEU A 387 2.17 38.79 23.15
C LEU A 387 2.97 38.38 24.40
N ASN A 388 3.71 39.31 25.03
CA ASN A 388 4.55 38.98 26.18
C ASN A 388 3.75 38.34 27.33
N GLY A 389 4.27 37.23 27.87
CA GLY A 389 3.65 36.52 28.99
C GLY A 389 2.61 35.48 28.57
N LEU A 390 2.17 35.47 27.29
CA LEU A 390 1.32 34.38 26.76
C LEU A 390 2.14 33.11 26.48
N THR A 391 1.51 31.98 26.60
CA THR A 391 2.08 30.74 26.04
C THR A 391 2.07 30.79 24.50
N VAL A 392 2.93 30.01 23.84
CA VAL A 392 2.93 29.92 22.39
C VAL A 392 1.54 29.52 21.85
N LYS A 393 0.86 28.60 22.54
CA LYS A 393 -0.51 28.17 22.20
C LYS A 393 -1.54 29.30 22.23
N GLU A 394 -1.41 30.20 23.20
CA GLU A 394 -2.27 31.39 23.32
C GLU A 394 -1.87 32.50 22.34
N ALA A 395 -0.57 32.69 22.10
CA ALA A 395 -0.04 33.74 21.24
C ALA A 395 -0.41 33.56 19.76
N ILE A 396 -0.41 32.32 19.23
CA ILE A 396 -0.73 32.03 17.84
C ILE A 396 -2.11 32.58 17.44
N PRO A 397 -3.22 32.22 18.10
CA PRO A 397 -4.53 32.76 17.75
C PRO A 397 -4.65 34.28 17.96
N VAL A 398 -4.00 34.85 18.98
CA VAL A 398 -3.95 36.30 19.20
C VAL A 398 -3.27 36.99 18.04
N MET A 399 -2.12 36.46 17.59
CA MET A 399 -1.39 37.06 16.47
C MET A 399 -2.11 36.88 15.13
N LYS A 400 -2.72 35.74 14.88
CA LYS A 400 -3.58 35.48 13.70
C LYS A 400 -4.70 36.52 13.61
N LYS A 401 -5.38 36.78 14.72
CA LYS A 401 -6.42 37.79 14.81
C LYS A 401 -5.87 39.17 14.53
N TRP A 402 -4.76 39.52 15.20
CA TRP A 402 -4.14 40.85 15.09
C TRP A 402 -3.71 41.18 13.65
N VAL A 403 -3.00 40.27 12.96
CA VAL A 403 -2.55 40.50 11.57
C VAL A 403 -3.72 40.59 10.60
N THR A 404 -4.84 39.90 10.86
CA THR A 404 -6.05 39.95 10.04
C THR A 404 -6.77 41.29 10.23
N GLU A 405 -6.95 41.76 11.47
CA GLU A 405 -7.61 43.00 11.79
C GLU A 405 -6.84 44.24 11.28
N HIS A 406 -5.50 44.15 11.21
CA HIS A 406 -4.65 45.22 10.68
C HIS A 406 -4.43 45.11 9.15
N GLY A 407 -5.03 44.12 8.49
CA GLY A 407 -4.95 43.97 7.04
C GLY A 407 -3.57 43.58 6.48
N ILE A 408 -2.68 43.11 7.35
CA ILE A 408 -1.30 42.69 7.02
C ILE A 408 -1.13 41.17 6.98
N GLY A 409 -2.20 40.41 7.12
CA GLY A 409 -2.14 38.99 7.05
C GLY A 409 -3.50 38.32 7.03
N ARG A 410 -3.52 37.04 6.80
CA ARG A 410 -4.73 36.20 6.74
C ARG A 410 -4.43 34.75 7.08
N PRO A 411 -5.38 34.03 7.73
CA PRO A 411 -5.28 32.59 7.89
C PRO A 411 -5.18 31.90 6.53
N LYS A 412 -4.35 30.85 6.44
CA LYS A 412 -4.15 30.10 5.21
C LYS A 412 -3.87 28.64 5.52
N THR A 413 -4.60 27.76 4.89
CA THR A 413 -4.24 26.33 4.84
C THR A 413 -3.34 26.08 3.64
N ASN A 414 -2.24 25.41 3.87
CA ASN A 414 -1.28 25.06 2.84
C ASN A 414 -1.03 23.54 2.85
N PHE A 415 -0.54 23.01 1.73
CA PHE A 415 -0.28 21.58 1.55
C PHE A 415 1.13 21.38 1.00
N LYS A 416 1.78 20.28 1.42
CA LYS A 416 3.02 19.82 0.79
C LYS A 416 2.74 19.17 -0.56
N LEU A 417 1.58 18.51 -0.69
CA LEU A 417 1.13 17.88 -1.92
C LEU A 417 1.13 18.91 -3.05
N ARG A 418 1.62 18.49 -4.21
CA ARG A 418 1.57 19.28 -5.46
C ARG A 418 0.68 18.59 -6.47
N ASP A 419 0.26 19.33 -7.50
CA ASP A 419 -0.49 18.74 -8.59
C ASP A 419 0.30 17.65 -9.27
N TRP A 420 -0.40 16.62 -9.70
CA TRP A 420 0.19 15.41 -10.25
C TRP A 420 0.71 15.65 -11.66
N VAL A 421 2.02 15.47 -11.87
CA VAL A 421 2.66 15.50 -13.19
C VAL A 421 2.25 14.24 -13.95
N PHE A 422 1.34 14.39 -14.89
CA PHE A 422 0.58 13.27 -15.44
C PHE A 422 1.12 12.73 -16.75
N SER A 423 1.55 13.56 -17.71
CA SER A 423 1.97 13.09 -19.02
C SER A 423 3.36 12.48 -19.05
N ARG A 424 3.58 11.54 -20.00
CA ARG A 424 4.85 10.84 -20.24
C ARG A 424 5.23 10.89 -21.72
N GLN A 425 6.53 11.06 -21.98
CA GLN A 425 7.10 11.13 -23.33
C GLN A 425 7.47 9.74 -23.81
N ARG A 426 6.47 8.85 -23.87
CA ARG A 426 6.62 7.43 -24.21
C ARG A 426 5.55 7.00 -25.20
N TYR A 427 5.80 5.91 -25.95
CA TYR A 427 4.84 5.32 -26.85
C TYR A 427 3.87 4.37 -26.12
N TRP A 428 4.38 3.51 -25.23
CA TRP A 428 3.61 2.46 -24.60
C TRP A 428 2.86 2.96 -23.36
N GLY A 429 1.77 3.62 -23.62
CA GLY A 429 0.85 4.17 -22.62
C GLY A 429 -0.45 4.58 -23.33
N GLU A 430 -1.49 4.89 -22.55
CA GLU A 430 -2.76 5.37 -23.08
C GLU A 430 -2.56 6.72 -23.78
N PRO A 431 -2.96 6.84 -25.05
CA PRO A 431 -2.95 8.15 -25.73
C PRO A 431 -3.86 9.15 -25.03
N ILE A 432 -3.39 10.38 -24.88
CA ILE A 432 -4.20 11.48 -24.34
C ILE A 432 -5.16 11.95 -25.45
N PRO A 433 -6.49 11.86 -25.24
CA PRO A 433 -7.49 12.08 -26.31
C PRO A 433 -7.78 13.57 -26.54
N LEU A 434 -6.74 14.35 -26.78
CA LEU A 434 -6.80 15.79 -27.05
C LEU A 434 -6.09 16.12 -28.37
N VAL A 435 -6.56 17.16 -29.01
CA VAL A 435 -5.89 17.76 -30.17
C VAL A 435 -5.60 19.24 -29.92
N LYS A 436 -4.47 19.72 -30.41
CA LYS A 436 -4.10 21.13 -30.38
C LYS A 436 -4.45 21.78 -31.72
N CYS A 437 -5.33 22.75 -31.69
CA CYS A 437 -5.72 23.58 -32.86
C CYS A 437 -5.21 25.01 -32.65
N GLU A 438 -4.60 25.61 -33.62
CA GLU A 438 -4.12 27.02 -33.53
C GLU A 438 -5.23 28.01 -33.18
N LYS A 439 -6.44 27.76 -33.72
CA LYS A 439 -7.61 28.61 -33.51
C LYS A 439 -8.34 28.32 -32.20
N CYS A 440 -8.49 27.06 -31.83
CA CYS A 440 -9.35 26.61 -30.72
C CYS A 440 -8.58 26.26 -29.45
N GLY A 441 -7.25 26.19 -29.49
CA GLY A 441 -6.42 25.68 -28.39
C GLY A 441 -6.52 24.18 -28.25
N TRP A 442 -6.45 23.66 -27.01
CA TRP A 442 -6.65 22.24 -26.74
C TRP A 442 -8.12 21.85 -26.80
N VAL A 443 -8.44 20.88 -27.64
CA VAL A 443 -9.82 20.43 -27.92
C VAL A 443 -9.92 18.94 -27.60
N PRO A 444 -10.89 18.51 -26.75
CA PRO A 444 -11.11 17.10 -26.48
C PRO A 444 -11.72 16.39 -27.70
N LEU A 445 -11.33 15.13 -27.89
CA LEU A 445 -12.03 14.28 -28.84
C LEU A 445 -13.48 14.07 -28.40
N PRO A 446 -14.45 13.95 -29.32
CA PRO A 446 -15.78 13.46 -29.01
C PRO A 446 -15.73 12.08 -28.37
N GLU A 447 -16.60 11.84 -27.38
CA GLU A 447 -16.59 10.58 -26.61
C GLU A 447 -16.89 9.35 -27.46
N ASP A 448 -17.66 9.51 -28.53
CA ASP A 448 -17.99 8.48 -29.50
C ASP A 448 -16.80 8.08 -30.42
N GLN A 449 -15.73 8.87 -30.41
CA GLN A 449 -14.47 8.56 -31.10
C GLN A 449 -13.46 7.81 -30.22
N LEU A 450 -13.79 7.55 -28.96
CA LEU A 450 -12.95 6.71 -28.09
C LEU A 450 -13.16 5.20 -28.38
N PRO A 451 -12.12 4.39 -28.29
CA PRO A 451 -10.75 4.74 -27.88
C PRO A 451 -9.92 5.38 -29.00
N LEU A 452 -9.09 6.35 -28.65
CA LEU A 452 -8.01 6.79 -29.51
C LEU A 452 -6.89 5.75 -29.42
N LEU A 453 -6.64 5.07 -30.53
CA LEU A 453 -5.65 3.99 -30.59
C LEU A 453 -4.23 4.54 -30.81
N LEU A 454 -3.25 3.82 -30.31
CA LEU A 454 -1.84 3.99 -30.70
C LEU A 454 -1.66 3.66 -32.17
N PRO A 455 -0.77 4.38 -32.91
CA PRO A 455 -0.48 4.03 -34.30
C PRO A 455 0.25 2.70 -34.39
N GLU A 456 -0.04 1.90 -35.39
CA GLU A 456 0.66 0.65 -35.67
C GLU A 456 2.07 0.95 -36.20
N VAL A 457 3.09 0.45 -35.49
CA VAL A 457 4.49 0.56 -35.89
C VAL A 457 5.20 -0.76 -35.65
N LYS A 458 6.21 -1.05 -36.47
CA LYS A 458 7.01 -2.28 -36.27
C LYS A 458 8.00 -2.13 -35.14
N SER A 459 8.64 -0.98 -35.05
CA SER A 459 9.61 -0.59 -34.02
C SER A 459 9.71 0.93 -33.95
N TYR A 460 10.24 1.44 -32.87
CA TYR A 460 10.49 2.85 -32.65
C TYR A 460 11.67 3.02 -31.68
N GLU A 461 12.24 4.22 -31.62
CA GLU A 461 13.32 4.59 -30.72
C GLU A 461 12.89 5.78 -29.84
N LEU A 462 13.54 5.91 -28.68
CA LEU A 462 13.38 7.07 -27.83
C LEU A 462 14.05 8.28 -28.47
N THR A 463 13.49 9.45 -28.28
CA THR A 463 14.04 10.70 -28.80
C THR A 463 15.00 11.33 -27.78
N ASP A 464 16.09 11.92 -28.26
CA ASP A 464 17.06 12.63 -27.41
C ASP A 464 16.61 14.08 -27.11
N ASP A 465 15.68 14.63 -27.90
CA ASP A 465 15.11 15.95 -27.68
C ASP A 465 14.12 15.99 -26.50
N GLY A 466 13.77 14.81 -25.97
CA GLY A 466 12.84 14.67 -24.86
C GLY A 466 11.38 14.75 -25.26
N GLU A 467 11.05 14.66 -26.56
CA GLU A 467 9.69 14.51 -27.05
C GLU A 467 9.29 13.02 -27.09
N SER A 468 7.99 12.76 -27.14
CA SER A 468 7.49 11.39 -27.30
C SER A 468 7.88 10.80 -28.64
N PRO A 469 8.15 9.49 -28.76
CA PRO A 469 8.29 8.82 -30.05
C PRO A 469 7.11 9.03 -30.99
N LEU A 470 5.90 9.21 -30.46
CA LEU A 470 4.69 9.53 -31.22
C LEU A 470 4.84 10.82 -32.01
N SER A 471 5.63 11.80 -31.57
CA SER A 471 5.84 13.08 -32.26
C SER A 471 6.47 12.91 -33.65
N LYS A 472 7.15 11.81 -33.90
CA LYS A 472 7.77 11.48 -35.20
C LYS A 472 6.81 10.75 -36.18
N MET A 473 5.63 10.36 -35.69
CA MET A 473 4.63 9.61 -36.44
C MET A 473 3.61 10.57 -37.07
N THR A 474 4.06 11.36 -38.04
CA THR A 474 3.35 12.53 -38.59
C THR A 474 1.96 12.19 -39.15
N ASP A 475 1.78 11.01 -39.75
CA ASP A 475 0.48 10.56 -40.26
C ASP A 475 -0.56 10.35 -39.15
N TRP A 476 -0.12 9.97 -37.96
CA TRP A 476 -0.98 9.85 -36.79
C TRP A 476 -1.15 11.20 -36.07
N VAL A 477 -0.10 12.01 -35.99
CA VAL A 477 -0.12 13.31 -35.25
C VAL A 477 -1.03 14.30 -35.94
N ASN A 478 -0.93 14.45 -37.26
CA ASN A 478 -1.71 15.42 -38.02
C ASN A 478 -3.16 14.94 -38.18
N THR A 479 -4.09 15.82 -37.82
CA THR A 479 -5.53 15.52 -37.84
C THR A 479 -6.35 16.78 -38.05
N THR A 480 -7.65 16.68 -37.93
CA THR A 480 -8.58 17.80 -38.00
C THR A 480 -9.15 18.13 -36.64
N CYS A 481 -9.35 19.42 -36.35
CA CYS A 481 -9.97 19.88 -35.11
C CYS A 481 -11.46 19.49 -35.08
N PRO A 482 -11.90 18.75 -34.03
CA PRO A 482 -13.31 18.34 -33.91
C PRO A 482 -14.26 19.52 -33.73
N LYS A 483 -13.75 20.68 -33.30
CA LYS A 483 -14.57 21.87 -33.07
C LYS A 483 -14.73 22.76 -34.27
N CYS A 484 -13.67 23.02 -35.04
CA CYS A 484 -13.71 23.95 -36.18
C CYS A 484 -13.43 23.35 -37.56
N GLY A 485 -13.05 22.03 -37.59
CA GLY A 485 -12.70 21.33 -38.83
C GLY A 485 -11.36 21.73 -39.47
N GLY A 486 -10.63 22.70 -38.86
CA GLY A 486 -9.31 23.11 -39.32
C GLY A 486 -8.20 22.15 -38.98
N PRO A 487 -6.96 22.38 -39.48
CA PRO A 487 -5.81 21.56 -39.14
C PRO A 487 -5.56 21.55 -37.63
N ALA A 488 -5.21 20.37 -37.09
CA ALA A 488 -4.86 20.19 -35.71
C ALA A 488 -3.82 19.06 -35.57
N GLN A 489 -3.23 18.99 -34.40
CA GLN A 489 -2.24 17.94 -34.04
C GLN A 489 -2.70 17.22 -32.79
N ARG A 490 -2.60 15.89 -32.79
CA ARG A 490 -2.85 15.08 -31.60
C ARG A 490 -1.79 15.35 -30.54
N GLU A 491 -2.17 15.25 -29.28
CA GLU A 491 -1.19 15.18 -28.19
C GLU A 491 -0.32 13.94 -28.38
N THR A 492 0.99 14.09 -28.22
CA THR A 492 1.96 13.04 -28.42
C THR A 492 2.49 12.43 -27.13
N ASP A 493 2.25 13.08 -26.00
CA ASP A 493 2.48 12.47 -24.71
C ASP A 493 1.40 11.41 -24.40
N THR A 494 1.77 10.41 -23.63
CA THR A 494 0.85 9.38 -23.15
C THR A 494 0.61 9.53 -21.66
N MET A 495 -0.42 8.85 -21.14
CA MET A 495 -0.71 8.80 -19.72
C MET A 495 0.32 7.92 -18.99
N PRO A 496 0.55 8.13 -17.67
CA PRO A 496 1.40 7.26 -16.88
C PRO A 496 0.71 5.91 -16.65
N GLN A 497 1.48 4.88 -16.32
CA GLN A 497 0.97 3.56 -15.90
C GLN A 497 -0.12 3.67 -14.83
N TRP A 498 0.03 4.61 -13.91
CA TRP A 498 -0.92 4.87 -12.81
C TRP A 498 -2.33 5.26 -13.26
N ALA A 499 -2.51 5.76 -14.48
CA ALA A 499 -3.83 6.12 -15.01
C ALA A 499 -4.74 4.88 -15.12
N GLY A 500 -4.24 3.80 -15.71
CA GLY A 500 -4.96 2.54 -15.82
C GLY A 500 -5.26 1.92 -14.45
N SER A 501 -4.34 2.02 -13.51
CA SER A 501 -4.51 1.44 -12.18
C SER A 501 -5.43 2.26 -11.25
N CYS A 502 -5.78 3.51 -11.61
CA CYS A 502 -6.64 4.34 -10.76
C CYS A 502 -8.11 3.88 -10.68
N TRP A 503 -8.56 3.01 -11.55
CA TRP A 503 -9.98 2.66 -11.62
C TRP A 503 -10.27 1.17 -11.96
N TYR A 504 -9.27 0.32 -12.05
CA TYR A 504 -9.41 -1.09 -12.44
C TYR A 504 -10.38 -1.87 -11.56
N PHE A 505 -10.44 -1.56 -10.27
CA PHE A 505 -11.38 -2.17 -9.33
C PHE A 505 -12.85 -1.88 -9.68
N LEU A 506 -13.14 -0.77 -10.35
CA LEU A 506 -14.46 -0.47 -10.88
C LEU A 506 -14.74 -1.30 -12.14
N ARG A 507 -13.75 -1.45 -13.01
CA ARG A 507 -13.90 -2.25 -14.24
C ARG A 507 -14.15 -3.73 -13.95
N TYR A 508 -13.54 -4.28 -12.91
CA TYR A 508 -13.81 -5.65 -12.47
C TYR A 508 -15.28 -5.92 -12.15
N MET A 509 -16.02 -4.90 -11.73
CA MET A 509 -17.45 -5.04 -11.40
C MET A 509 -18.30 -5.35 -12.64
N ASP A 510 -17.86 -4.86 -13.84
CA ASP A 510 -18.55 -5.05 -15.11
C ASP A 510 -17.57 -4.93 -16.31
N PRO A 511 -16.67 -5.92 -16.49
CA PRO A 511 -15.52 -5.76 -17.37
C PRO A 511 -15.84 -5.76 -18.86
N HIS A 512 -17.01 -6.25 -19.26
CA HIS A 512 -17.43 -6.38 -20.64
C HIS A 512 -18.40 -5.28 -21.10
N ASN A 513 -18.64 -4.27 -20.25
CA ASN A 513 -19.52 -3.15 -20.59
C ASN A 513 -18.87 -2.26 -21.66
N ASP A 514 -19.53 -2.08 -22.79
CA ASP A 514 -19.08 -1.24 -23.90
C ASP A 514 -19.69 0.17 -23.89
N LYS A 515 -20.66 0.44 -23.00
CA LYS A 515 -21.41 1.70 -22.91
C LYS A 515 -20.97 2.60 -21.77
N ALA A 516 -20.38 2.03 -20.73
CA ALA A 516 -19.89 2.74 -19.55
C ALA A 516 -18.66 2.03 -18.99
N LEU A 517 -17.92 2.71 -18.10
CA LEU A 517 -16.79 2.08 -17.37
C LEU A 517 -17.23 0.86 -16.56
N ALA A 518 -18.45 0.88 -16.06
CA ALA A 518 -19.23 -0.21 -15.49
C ALA A 518 -20.68 0.23 -15.40
N SER A 519 -21.65 -0.71 -15.37
CA SER A 519 -23.06 -0.39 -15.20
C SER A 519 -23.35 0.18 -13.82
N LYS A 520 -24.35 1.05 -13.73
CA LYS A 520 -24.79 1.62 -12.46
C LYS A 520 -25.18 0.50 -11.46
N GLU A 521 -25.87 -0.52 -11.91
CA GLU A 521 -26.26 -1.68 -11.12
C GLU A 521 -25.07 -2.39 -10.50
N ALA A 522 -24.03 -2.67 -11.30
CA ALA A 522 -22.80 -3.32 -10.82
C ALA A 522 -22.05 -2.45 -9.82
N LEU A 523 -21.93 -1.15 -10.10
CA LEU A 523 -21.28 -0.19 -9.21
C LEU A 523 -22.01 -0.07 -7.87
N GLU A 524 -23.34 0.02 -7.86
CA GLU A 524 -24.16 0.11 -6.64
C GLU A 524 -24.11 -1.21 -5.84
N TYR A 525 -24.02 -2.35 -6.51
CA TYR A 525 -23.97 -3.65 -5.85
C TYR A 525 -22.62 -3.94 -5.20
N TRP A 526 -21.52 -3.71 -5.93
CA TRP A 526 -20.17 -4.12 -5.50
C TRP A 526 -19.42 -3.06 -4.72
N SER A 527 -19.73 -1.76 -4.87
CA SER A 527 -19.01 -0.68 -4.17
C SER A 527 -19.44 -0.55 -2.70
N PRO A 528 -18.52 -0.14 -1.83
CA PRO A 528 -17.07 -0.07 -2.03
C PRO A 528 -16.42 -1.46 -2.07
N VAL A 529 -15.14 -1.54 -2.46
CA VAL A 529 -14.33 -2.75 -2.23
C VAL A 529 -14.28 -3.01 -0.73
N ASP A 530 -14.64 -4.22 -0.29
CA ASP A 530 -14.74 -4.52 1.15
C ASP A 530 -13.39 -4.66 1.82
N TRP A 531 -12.45 -5.34 1.16
CA TRP A 531 -11.09 -5.50 1.68
C TRP A 531 -10.07 -5.46 0.55
N TYR A 532 -9.15 -4.50 0.63
CA TYR A 532 -8.05 -4.32 -0.29
C TYR A 532 -6.72 -4.54 0.41
N ASN A 533 -5.88 -5.44 -0.10
CA ASN A 533 -4.52 -5.66 0.38
C ASN A 533 -3.48 -5.27 -0.67
N GLY A 534 -2.44 -4.56 -0.27
CA GLY A 534 -1.37 -4.15 -1.16
C GLY A 534 -0.09 -3.69 -0.46
N GLY A 535 0.94 -3.38 -1.24
CA GLY A 535 2.24 -2.95 -0.74
C GLY A 535 2.22 -1.57 -0.08
N MET A 536 3.08 -1.37 0.91
CA MET A 536 3.24 -0.06 1.58
C MET A 536 3.83 0.99 0.65
N GLU A 537 4.62 0.60 -0.34
CA GLU A 537 5.22 1.47 -1.36
C GLU A 537 4.18 2.23 -2.19
N HIS A 538 3.00 1.66 -2.34
CA HIS A 538 1.90 2.27 -3.10
C HIS A 538 1.06 3.27 -2.30
N THR A 539 1.33 3.46 -1.01
CA THR A 539 0.54 4.33 -0.13
C THR A 539 0.42 5.76 -0.65
N THR A 540 1.51 6.32 -1.17
CA THR A 540 1.58 7.69 -1.71
C THR A 540 1.58 7.74 -3.25
N LEU A 541 1.49 6.60 -3.91
CA LEU A 541 1.41 6.43 -5.36
C LEU A 541 -0.01 5.99 -5.77
N HIS A 542 -0.16 4.73 -6.18
CA HIS A 542 -1.42 4.16 -6.65
C HIS A 542 -2.60 4.43 -5.70
N LEU A 543 -2.43 4.19 -4.40
CA LEU A 543 -3.52 4.34 -3.43
C LEU A 543 -4.03 5.80 -3.35
N LEU A 544 -3.11 6.76 -3.34
CA LEU A 544 -3.46 8.18 -3.32
C LEU A 544 -4.14 8.61 -4.62
N TYR A 545 -3.60 8.20 -5.76
CA TYR A 545 -4.13 8.56 -7.08
C TYR A 545 -5.50 7.91 -7.33
N SER A 546 -5.70 6.66 -6.95
CA SER A 546 -6.99 5.98 -7.10
C SER A 546 -8.07 6.59 -6.21
N ARG A 547 -7.74 7.02 -4.99
CA ARG A 547 -8.66 7.76 -4.13
C ARG A 547 -9.04 9.11 -4.73
N PHE A 548 -8.09 9.83 -5.32
CA PHE A 548 -8.35 11.08 -6.01
C PHE A 548 -9.30 10.89 -7.20
N TRP A 549 -9.02 9.93 -8.08
CA TRP A 549 -9.86 9.65 -9.24
C TRP A 549 -11.26 9.19 -8.82
N HIS A 550 -11.35 8.37 -7.80
CA HIS A 550 -12.64 7.89 -7.30
C HIS A 550 -13.50 9.04 -6.73
N LYS A 551 -12.90 9.94 -5.95
CA LYS A 551 -13.60 11.14 -5.46
C LYS A 551 -14.09 12.03 -6.59
N PHE A 552 -13.29 12.19 -7.62
CA PHE A 552 -13.68 12.90 -8.83
C PHE A 552 -14.87 12.22 -9.53
N LEU A 553 -14.81 10.91 -9.70
CA LEU A 553 -15.90 10.13 -10.29
C LEU A 553 -17.18 10.21 -9.43
N TYR A 554 -17.03 10.25 -8.12
CA TYR A 554 -18.15 10.49 -7.21
C TYR A 554 -18.78 11.88 -7.42
N ASP A 555 -17.97 12.92 -7.55
CA ASP A 555 -18.43 14.30 -7.76
C ASP A 555 -19.20 14.47 -9.07
N ILE A 556 -18.85 13.73 -10.11
CA ILE A 556 -19.61 13.73 -11.38
C ILE A 556 -20.75 12.72 -11.44
N GLY A 557 -21.00 12.00 -10.33
CA GLY A 557 -22.10 11.01 -10.22
C GLY A 557 -21.84 9.69 -10.95
N ALA A 558 -20.60 9.37 -11.29
CA ALA A 558 -20.24 8.15 -11.99
C ALA A 558 -20.08 6.94 -11.07
N VAL A 559 -19.83 7.15 -9.78
CA VAL A 559 -19.71 6.08 -8.77
C VAL A 559 -20.52 6.43 -7.52
N PRO A 560 -21.00 5.42 -6.74
CA PRO A 560 -21.94 5.63 -5.65
C PRO A 560 -21.29 5.99 -4.30
N THR A 561 -19.98 5.82 -4.13
CA THR A 561 -19.27 5.98 -2.85
C THR A 561 -18.18 7.03 -2.92
N LYS A 562 -17.92 7.72 -1.79
CA LYS A 562 -16.85 8.73 -1.68
C LYS A 562 -15.44 8.12 -1.71
N GLU A 563 -15.31 6.91 -1.13
CA GLU A 563 -14.07 6.17 -1.03
C GLU A 563 -14.17 4.87 -1.83
N PRO A 564 -13.07 4.46 -2.48
CA PRO A 564 -13.06 3.26 -3.30
C PRO A 564 -13.01 1.97 -2.46
N TYR A 565 -12.35 2.02 -1.29
CA TYR A 565 -12.03 0.87 -0.46
C TYR A 565 -12.50 1.10 0.97
N ALA A 566 -13.26 0.15 1.54
CA ALA A 566 -13.70 0.23 2.93
C ALA A 566 -12.57 -0.11 3.91
N LYS A 567 -11.79 -1.17 3.60
CA LYS A 567 -10.66 -1.62 4.42
C LYS A 567 -9.41 -1.76 3.57
N ARG A 568 -8.28 -1.26 4.10
CA ARG A 568 -6.95 -1.41 3.50
C ARG A 568 -5.96 -1.99 4.49
N THR A 569 -5.35 -3.11 4.12
CA THR A 569 -4.24 -3.74 4.83
C THR A 569 -3.00 -3.79 3.95
N SER A 570 -1.84 -4.04 4.56
CA SER A 570 -0.59 -4.19 3.84
C SER A 570 0.16 -5.43 4.30
N HIS A 571 0.95 -5.98 3.41
CA HIS A 571 1.79 -7.14 3.67
C HIS A 571 3.25 -6.74 3.81
N GLY A 572 4.00 -7.53 4.57
CA GLY A 572 5.44 -7.43 4.65
C GLY A 572 6.11 -8.05 3.42
N MET A 573 7.29 -7.56 3.10
CA MET A 573 8.08 -8.02 1.97
C MET A 573 8.70 -9.41 2.25
N ILE A 574 8.76 -10.28 1.23
CA ILE A 574 9.60 -11.49 1.29
C ILE A 574 10.99 -11.15 0.80
N LEU A 575 11.95 -11.32 1.68
CA LEU A 575 13.37 -11.13 1.43
C LEU A 575 14.01 -12.44 0.93
N GLY A 576 15.10 -12.33 0.18
CA GLY A 576 15.91 -13.50 -0.21
C GLY A 576 16.56 -14.19 0.99
N GLU A 577 17.17 -15.34 0.79
CA GLU A 577 17.79 -16.15 1.87
C GLU A 577 18.89 -15.39 2.64
N GLY A 578 19.51 -14.38 2.05
CA GLY A 578 20.48 -13.48 2.71
C GLY A 578 19.83 -12.34 3.52
N GLY A 579 18.50 -12.24 3.61
CA GLY A 579 17.80 -11.15 4.28
C GLY A 579 17.74 -9.85 3.47
N GLU A 580 18.10 -9.88 2.20
CA GLU A 580 18.06 -8.73 1.30
C GLU A 580 16.82 -8.76 0.39
N LYS A 581 16.39 -7.57 -0.07
CA LYS A 581 15.31 -7.46 -1.05
C LYS A 581 15.64 -8.30 -2.29
N MET A 582 14.68 -9.14 -2.71
CA MET A 582 14.80 -9.88 -3.96
C MET A 582 14.85 -8.92 -5.14
N SER A 583 15.87 -9.05 -5.98
CA SER A 583 15.98 -8.29 -7.22
C SER A 583 16.71 -9.08 -8.30
N LYS A 584 16.37 -8.77 -9.55
CA LYS A 584 16.99 -9.39 -10.73
C LYS A 584 18.49 -9.14 -10.80
N SER A 585 18.91 -7.93 -10.45
CA SER A 585 20.31 -7.53 -10.47
C SER A 585 21.17 -8.27 -9.44
N ARG A 586 20.56 -8.75 -8.36
CA ARG A 586 21.23 -9.53 -7.31
C ARG A 586 21.20 -11.03 -7.54
N GLY A 587 20.38 -11.50 -8.49
CA GLY A 587 20.24 -12.93 -8.78
C GLY A 587 19.64 -13.77 -7.64
N ASN A 588 18.95 -13.15 -6.69
CA ASN A 588 18.38 -13.77 -5.48
C ASN A 588 16.86 -13.96 -5.55
N VAL A 589 16.26 -13.86 -6.73
CA VAL A 589 14.82 -14.07 -6.94
C VAL A 589 14.49 -15.57 -6.90
N VAL A 590 13.51 -15.95 -6.09
CA VAL A 590 12.98 -17.31 -6.03
C VAL A 590 11.76 -17.42 -6.94
N ASN A 591 11.83 -18.34 -7.90
CA ASN A 591 10.76 -18.59 -8.86
C ASN A 591 9.73 -19.58 -8.26
N PRO A 592 8.43 -19.21 -8.22
CA PRO A 592 7.39 -20.13 -7.75
C PRO A 592 7.32 -21.43 -8.54
N ASN A 593 7.64 -21.44 -9.83
CA ASN A 593 7.63 -22.65 -10.66
C ASN A 593 8.54 -23.74 -10.10
N ASP A 594 9.74 -23.36 -9.63
CA ASP A 594 10.72 -24.31 -9.10
C ASP A 594 10.25 -24.93 -7.78
N ILE A 595 9.64 -24.10 -6.92
CA ILE A 595 9.11 -24.55 -5.64
C ILE A 595 7.90 -25.48 -5.84
N VAL A 596 6.99 -25.12 -6.73
CA VAL A 596 5.81 -25.93 -7.05
C VAL A 596 6.19 -27.25 -7.71
N ALA A 597 7.15 -27.25 -8.63
CA ALA A 597 7.64 -28.49 -9.25
C ALA A 597 8.24 -29.47 -8.23
N GLN A 598 8.91 -28.94 -7.19
CA GLN A 598 9.60 -29.76 -6.20
C GLN A 598 8.70 -30.18 -5.02
N TYR A 599 7.79 -29.32 -4.57
CA TYR A 599 7.04 -29.49 -3.32
C TYR A 599 5.51 -29.41 -3.49
N GLY A 600 5.02 -28.91 -4.60
CA GLY A 600 3.60 -28.67 -4.85
C GLY A 600 3.14 -27.23 -4.50
N ALA A 601 2.05 -26.81 -5.13
CA ALA A 601 1.46 -25.48 -4.93
C ALA A 601 0.91 -25.31 -3.51
N ASP A 602 0.23 -26.32 -2.97
CA ASP A 602 -0.32 -26.26 -1.60
C ASP A 602 0.78 -26.11 -0.56
N THR A 603 1.91 -26.76 -0.74
CA THR A 603 3.09 -26.61 0.14
C THR A 603 3.62 -25.18 0.09
N MET A 604 3.73 -24.60 -1.10
CA MET A 604 4.18 -23.23 -1.27
C MET A 604 3.21 -22.23 -0.62
N ARG A 605 1.90 -22.39 -0.83
CA ARG A 605 0.86 -21.55 -0.23
C ARG A 605 0.92 -21.57 1.30
N LEU A 606 1.03 -22.78 1.88
CA LEU A 606 1.20 -22.92 3.34
C LEU A 606 2.46 -22.25 3.85
N TYR A 607 3.59 -22.50 3.21
CA TYR A 607 4.86 -21.96 3.66
C TYR A 607 4.88 -20.43 3.62
N ILE A 608 4.41 -19.82 2.53
CA ILE A 608 4.41 -18.35 2.39
C ILE A 608 3.51 -17.65 3.43
N MET A 609 2.51 -18.35 3.96
CA MET A 609 1.65 -17.89 5.04
C MET A 609 2.21 -18.19 6.43
N PHE A 610 3.06 -19.23 6.54
CA PHE A 610 3.63 -19.66 7.82
C PHE A 610 4.93 -18.92 8.19
N VAL A 611 5.65 -18.36 7.22
CA VAL A 611 7.01 -17.80 7.35
C VAL A 611 7.09 -16.53 8.21
N GLY A 612 6.14 -16.24 9.08
CA GLY A 612 6.15 -15.12 10.00
C GLY A 612 4.86 -14.30 9.97
N ASP A 613 4.85 -13.22 10.72
CA ASP A 613 3.74 -12.28 10.75
C ASP A 613 3.51 -11.68 9.36
N PHE A 614 2.24 -11.64 8.92
CA PHE A 614 1.89 -11.20 7.57
C PHE A 614 2.28 -9.76 7.27
N GLU A 615 2.18 -8.87 8.25
CA GLU A 615 2.49 -7.45 8.10
C GLU A 615 3.99 -7.14 8.15
N GLN A 616 4.81 -8.09 8.62
CA GLN A 616 6.25 -7.93 8.77
C GLN A 616 7.00 -8.54 7.59
N ALA A 617 8.20 -8.00 7.31
CA ALA A 617 9.11 -8.63 6.37
C ALA A 617 9.56 -9.99 6.90
N ALA A 618 9.71 -10.97 6.01
CA ALA A 618 10.16 -12.30 6.35
C ALA A 618 11.20 -12.80 5.34
N THR A 619 12.20 -13.52 5.83
CA THR A 619 13.25 -14.09 4.98
C THR A 619 12.83 -15.45 4.44
N TRP A 620 12.94 -15.63 3.13
CA TRP A 620 12.71 -16.91 2.47
C TRP A 620 13.75 -17.96 2.89
N SER A 621 13.31 -19.18 3.12
CA SER A 621 14.17 -20.33 3.32
C SER A 621 13.62 -21.55 2.57
N THR A 622 14.32 -21.99 1.55
CA THR A 622 13.93 -23.16 0.74
C THR A 622 13.92 -24.44 1.58
N ASP A 623 14.82 -24.56 2.57
CA ASP A 623 14.82 -25.71 3.47
C ASP A 623 13.62 -25.76 4.41
N ALA A 624 13.11 -24.61 4.83
CA ALA A 624 11.95 -24.51 5.71
C ALA A 624 10.64 -24.91 5.00
N VAL A 625 10.57 -24.82 3.67
CA VAL A 625 9.44 -25.31 2.86
C VAL A 625 9.12 -26.78 3.13
N LYS A 626 10.13 -27.59 3.39
CA LYS A 626 10.01 -29.04 3.72
C LYS A 626 9.13 -29.29 4.95
N GLY A 627 9.07 -28.34 5.87
CA GLY A 627 8.20 -28.42 7.07
C GLY A 627 6.72 -28.42 6.69
N SER A 628 6.32 -27.53 5.79
CA SER A 628 4.95 -27.46 5.27
C SER A 628 4.59 -28.69 4.45
N LYS A 629 5.53 -29.22 3.66
CA LYS A 629 5.32 -30.46 2.92
C LYS A 629 5.06 -31.65 3.87
N ARG A 630 5.86 -31.79 4.91
CA ARG A 630 5.67 -32.85 5.93
C ARG A 630 4.32 -32.74 6.63
N PHE A 631 3.84 -31.54 6.88
CA PHE A 631 2.50 -31.34 7.45
C PHE A 631 1.41 -31.86 6.50
N LEU A 632 1.47 -31.53 5.21
CA LEU A 632 0.50 -32.05 4.23
C LEU A 632 0.59 -33.57 4.06
N ASP A 633 1.80 -34.16 4.06
CA ASP A 633 1.98 -35.60 4.06
C ASP A 633 1.32 -36.27 5.27
N LYS A 634 1.41 -35.61 6.43
CA LYS A 634 0.77 -36.05 7.67
C LYS A 634 -0.75 -36.02 7.58
N VAL A 635 -1.32 -34.93 7.02
CA VAL A 635 -2.77 -34.81 6.77
C VAL A 635 -3.23 -35.93 5.82
N TRP A 636 -2.50 -36.18 4.75
CA TRP A 636 -2.81 -37.22 3.79
C TRP A 636 -2.87 -38.61 4.46
N ASN A 637 -1.80 -38.96 5.20
CA ASN A 637 -1.72 -40.23 5.89
C ASN A 637 -2.79 -40.39 6.98
N LEU A 638 -3.13 -39.30 7.67
CA LEU A 638 -4.20 -39.28 8.67
C LEU A 638 -5.56 -39.58 8.05
N ALA A 639 -5.85 -38.98 6.89
CA ALA A 639 -7.10 -39.25 6.15
C ALA A 639 -7.26 -40.74 5.74
N GLU A 640 -6.16 -41.43 5.40
CA GLU A 640 -6.18 -42.84 5.08
C GLU A 640 -6.56 -43.76 6.28
N THR A 641 -6.40 -43.27 7.51
CA THR A 641 -6.76 -43.98 8.74
C THR A 641 -8.14 -43.68 9.28
N ALA A 642 -8.90 -42.81 8.62
CA ALA A 642 -10.16 -42.31 9.11
C ALA A 642 -11.21 -43.44 9.18
N ALA A 643 -11.79 -43.66 10.36
CA ALA A 643 -12.91 -44.57 10.58
C ALA A 643 -14.16 -44.06 9.84
N ASP A 644 -14.96 -44.97 9.32
CA ASP A 644 -16.18 -44.68 8.57
C ASP A 644 -17.32 -44.30 9.53
N SER A 645 -17.20 -43.12 10.12
CA SER A 645 -18.18 -42.50 11.02
C SER A 645 -18.26 -41.01 10.77
N GLU A 646 -19.48 -40.43 10.82
CA GLU A 646 -19.71 -38.99 10.74
C GLU A 646 -19.61 -38.29 12.10
N ASP A 647 -19.65 -39.06 13.19
CA ASP A 647 -19.50 -38.54 14.54
C ASP A 647 -18.05 -38.15 14.83
N LEU A 648 -17.85 -37.11 15.62
CA LEU A 648 -16.52 -36.74 16.07
C LEU A 648 -15.97 -37.77 17.07
N THR A 649 -14.68 -38.00 17.00
CA THR A 649 -13.98 -38.73 18.06
C THR A 649 -14.08 -37.91 19.36
N PRO A 650 -14.59 -38.47 20.46
CA PRO A 650 -14.80 -37.69 21.71
C PRO A 650 -13.53 -37.00 22.21
N ALA A 651 -12.37 -37.63 22.04
CA ALA A 651 -11.06 -37.08 22.44
C ALA A 651 -10.62 -35.90 21.54
N ASN A 652 -11.17 -35.76 20.34
CA ASN A 652 -10.83 -34.72 19.39
C ASN A 652 -11.78 -33.51 19.45
N GLU A 653 -12.96 -33.65 20.07
CA GLU A 653 -14.01 -32.63 20.03
C GLU A 653 -13.53 -31.26 20.54
N ALA A 654 -12.85 -31.23 21.69
CA ALA A 654 -12.36 -30.01 22.29
C ALA A 654 -11.30 -29.31 21.43
N ILE A 655 -10.31 -30.06 20.93
CA ILE A 655 -9.25 -29.46 20.08
C ILE A 655 -9.81 -28.99 18.74
N LEU A 656 -10.76 -29.71 18.13
CA LEU A 656 -11.40 -29.31 16.89
C LEU A 656 -12.17 -28.00 17.07
N HIS A 657 -13.01 -27.85 18.12
CA HIS A 657 -13.74 -26.61 18.36
C HIS A 657 -12.81 -25.43 18.68
N LYS A 658 -11.74 -25.63 19.45
CA LYS A 658 -10.70 -24.61 19.65
C LYS A 658 -10.03 -24.20 18.33
N THR A 659 -9.75 -25.16 17.47
CA THR A 659 -9.13 -24.91 16.18
C THR A 659 -10.07 -24.18 15.23
N ILE A 660 -11.36 -24.52 15.19
CA ILE A 660 -12.38 -23.77 14.42
C ILE A 660 -12.34 -22.30 14.82
N LYS A 661 -12.46 -22.02 16.13
CA LYS A 661 -12.44 -20.65 16.64
C LYS A 661 -11.14 -19.94 16.25
N LYS A 662 -10.00 -20.55 16.55
CA LYS A 662 -8.67 -19.95 16.32
C LYS A 662 -8.43 -19.64 14.85
N VAL A 663 -8.68 -20.58 13.94
CA VAL A 663 -8.50 -20.40 12.50
C VAL A 663 -9.45 -19.34 11.95
N THR A 664 -10.69 -19.32 12.40
CA THR A 664 -11.68 -18.33 11.99
C THR A 664 -11.23 -16.91 12.33
N ASP A 665 -10.85 -16.67 13.60
CA ASP A 665 -10.42 -15.37 14.09
C ASP A 665 -9.09 -14.92 13.46
N ASP A 666 -8.16 -15.84 13.29
CA ASP A 666 -6.82 -15.58 12.74
C ASP A 666 -6.86 -15.20 11.26
N ILE A 667 -7.75 -15.80 10.46
CA ILE A 667 -7.92 -15.40 9.05
C ILE A 667 -8.45 -13.97 8.97
N ASP A 668 -9.42 -13.59 9.80
CA ASP A 668 -10.01 -12.24 9.79
C ASP A 668 -9.02 -11.16 10.27
N THR A 669 -7.99 -11.56 11.00
CA THR A 669 -6.94 -10.67 11.54
C THR A 669 -5.57 -10.84 10.87
N LEU A 670 -5.51 -11.56 9.74
CA LEU A 670 -4.28 -11.83 8.97
C LEU A 670 -3.17 -12.56 9.76
N LYS A 671 -3.53 -13.28 10.81
CA LYS A 671 -2.61 -14.12 11.61
C LYS A 671 -2.51 -15.53 11.03
N MET A 672 -2.16 -15.61 9.75
CA MET A 672 -2.15 -16.87 9.01
C MET A 672 -1.19 -17.91 9.59
N ASN A 673 -0.03 -17.48 10.10
CA ASN A 673 0.96 -18.34 10.71
C ASN A 673 0.43 -19.04 11.97
N THR A 674 -0.33 -18.35 12.81
CA THR A 674 -0.91 -18.94 14.03
C THR A 674 -2.11 -19.83 13.71
N ALA A 675 -2.89 -19.53 12.68
CA ALA A 675 -3.93 -20.41 12.16
C ALA A 675 -3.34 -21.74 11.70
N ILE A 676 -2.26 -21.71 10.94
CA ILE A 676 -1.55 -22.92 10.47
C ILE A 676 -1.00 -23.70 11.68
N ALA A 677 -0.37 -23.04 12.64
CA ALA A 677 0.13 -23.68 13.85
C ALA A 677 -0.97 -24.38 14.65
N ALA A 678 -2.15 -23.76 14.76
CA ALA A 678 -3.31 -24.38 15.41
C ALA A 678 -3.77 -25.65 14.70
N MET A 679 -3.81 -25.65 13.36
CA MET A 679 -4.13 -26.84 12.58
C MET A 679 -3.06 -27.93 12.71
N MET A 680 -1.78 -27.57 12.77
CA MET A 680 -0.69 -28.50 13.03
C MET A 680 -0.84 -29.18 14.40
N THR A 681 -1.19 -28.42 15.44
CA THR A 681 -1.45 -28.94 16.78
C THR A 681 -2.64 -29.92 16.78
N ALA A 682 -3.74 -29.53 16.14
CA ALA A 682 -4.92 -30.41 16.01
C ALA A 682 -4.58 -31.71 15.30
N VAL A 683 -3.84 -31.68 14.20
CA VAL A 683 -3.40 -32.88 13.46
C VAL A 683 -2.50 -33.78 14.34
N ASN A 684 -1.65 -33.22 15.20
CA ASN A 684 -0.83 -33.99 16.12
C ASN A 684 -1.70 -34.73 17.16
N GLU A 685 -2.66 -34.09 17.78
CA GLU A 685 -3.58 -34.71 18.74
C GLU A 685 -4.48 -35.75 18.05
N MET A 686 -5.07 -35.41 16.89
CA MET A 686 -5.89 -36.32 16.10
C MET A 686 -5.10 -37.58 15.67
N THR A 687 -3.81 -37.44 15.38
CA THR A 687 -2.94 -38.59 15.06
C THR A 687 -2.77 -39.52 16.26
N ALA A 688 -2.69 -39.00 17.46
CA ALA A 688 -2.57 -39.77 18.69
C ALA A 688 -3.89 -40.43 19.11
N ASN A 689 -5.02 -39.75 18.90
CA ASN A 689 -6.34 -40.20 19.34
C ASN A 689 -7.06 -41.12 18.31
N GLY A 690 -6.56 -41.15 17.06
CA GLY A 690 -7.31 -41.66 15.91
C GLY A 690 -8.35 -40.68 15.39
N VAL A 691 -8.88 -40.91 14.21
CA VAL A 691 -9.81 -39.98 13.53
C VAL A 691 -10.97 -40.72 12.89
N THR A 692 -12.10 -40.04 12.76
CA THR A 692 -13.26 -40.41 11.96
C THR A 692 -13.35 -39.52 10.72
N LYS A 693 -14.23 -39.91 9.76
CA LYS A 693 -14.60 -39.03 8.64
C LYS A 693 -15.15 -37.70 9.15
N GLY A 694 -15.94 -37.68 10.25
CA GLY A 694 -16.44 -36.44 10.86
C GLY A 694 -15.33 -35.47 11.28
N ASP A 695 -14.30 -35.98 11.98
CA ASP A 695 -13.10 -35.20 12.35
C ASP A 695 -12.40 -34.61 11.12
N MET A 696 -12.17 -35.48 10.11
CA MET A 696 -11.53 -35.06 8.86
C MET A 696 -12.37 -34.03 8.11
N GLY A 697 -13.68 -34.15 8.11
CA GLY A 697 -14.59 -33.19 7.47
C GLY A 697 -14.44 -31.77 8.02
N ILE A 698 -14.20 -31.62 9.33
CA ILE A 698 -13.89 -30.31 9.94
C ILE A 698 -12.51 -29.84 9.51
N LEU A 699 -11.48 -30.68 9.67
CA LEU A 699 -10.10 -30.31 9.34
C LEU A 699 -9.94 -29.89 7.88
N LEU A 700 -10.53 -30.64 6.94
CA LEU A 700 -10.44 -30.36 5.51
C LEU A 700 -11.07 -29.01 5.15
N ARG A 701 -12.22 -28.66 5.76
CA ARG A 701 -12.85 -27.36 5.53
C ARG A 701 -12.01 -26.20 6.09
N LEU A 702 -11.37 -26.35 7.25
CA LEU A 702 -10.48 -25.35 7.83
C LEU A 702 -9.18 -25.19 7.01
N LEU A 703 -8.66 -26.28 6.48
CA LEU A 703 -7.41 -26.29 5.71
C LEU A 703 -7.62 -25.91 4.24
N ASN A 704 -8.82 -26.06 3.67
CA ASN A 704 -9.09 -25.82 2.25
C ASN A 704 -8.64 -24.45 1.76
N PRO A 705 -8.89 -23.33 2.47
CA PRO A 705 -8.39 -22.02 2.03
C PRO A 705 -6.87 -21.95 1.87
N PHE A 706 -6.13 -22.67 2.71
CA PHE A 706 -4.66 -22.67 2.72
C PHE A 706 -4.08 -23.65 1.69
N ALA A 707 -4.65 -24.84 1.59
CA ALA A 707 -4.17 -25.95 0.76
C ALA A 707 -5.35 -26.56 -0.02
N PRO A 708 -5.85 -25.85 -1.06
CA PRO A 708 -7.09 -26.22 -1.71
C PRO A 708 -7.03 -27.53 -2.49
N HIS A 709 -5.90 -27.87 -3.11
CA HIS A 709 -5.83 -29.05 -3.98
C HIS A 709 -5.89 -30.37 -3.19
N ILE A 710 -5.07 -30.50 -2.14
CA ILE A 710 -5.07 -31.70 -1.30
C ILE A 710 -6.40 -31.89 -0.58
N THR A 711 -7.01 -30.80 -0.13
CA THR A 711 -8.26 -30.88 0.62
C THR A 711 -9.46 -31.22 -0.27
N GLU A 712 -9.49 -30.75 -1.52
CA GLU A 712 -10.49 -31.18 -2.49
C GLU A 712 -10.36 -32.67 -2.81
N GLU A 713 -9.13 -33.15 -3.01
CA GLU A 713 -8.87 -34.56 -3.31
C GLU A 713 -9.30 -35.47 -2.15
N LEU A 714 -8.92 -35.10 -0.92
CA LEU A 714 -9.32 -35.89 0.26
C LEU A 714 -10.83 -35.80 0.53
N TRP A 715 -11.46 -34.67 0.23
CA TRP A 715 -12.91 -34.50 0.32
C TRP A 715 -13.66 -35.44 -0.62
N GLU A 716 -13.15 -35.61 -1.84
CA GLU A 716 -13.68 -36.58 -2.80
C GLU A 716 -13.43 -38.04 -2.34
N GLN A 717 -12.20 -38.36 -1.90
CA GLN A 717 -11.81 -39.72 -1.48
C GLN A 717 -12.55 -40.19 -0.21
N LEU A 718 -12.94 -39.31 0.67
CA LEU A 718 -13.72 -39.61 1.87
C LEU A 718 -15.24 -39.58 1.64
N ASP A 719 -15.70 -39.53 0.38
CA ASP A 719 -17.09 -39.55 -0.08
C ASP A 719 -17.93 -38.34 0.26
N PHE A 720 -17.32 -37.25 0.77
CA PHE A 720 -18.08 -36.04 1.10
C PHE A 720 -18.67 -35.37 -0.15
N ALA A 721 -17.94 -35.36 -1.25
CA ALA A 721 -18.44 -34.80 -2.52
C ALA A 721 -19.66 -35.58 -3.04
N ALA A 722 -19.64 -36.92 -2.97
CA ALA A 722 -20.75 -37.78 -3.38
C ALA A 722 -21.98 -37.60 -2.48
N LYS A 723 -21.77 -37.41 -1.15
CA LYS A 723 -22.85 -37.22 -0.18
C LYS A 723 -23.51 -35.85 -0.25
N THR A 724 -22.70 -34.78 -0.46
CA THR A 724 -23.16 -33.39 -0.39
C THR A 724 -23.48 -32.79 -1.76
N GLY A 725 -22.99 -33.39 -2.83
CA GLY A 725 -23.02 -32.80 -4.18
C GLY A 725 -22.16 -31.54 -4.32
N LYS A 726 -21.23 -31.28 -3.37
CA LYS A 726 -20.43 -30.06 -3.30
C LYS A 726 -18.94 -30.39 -3.23
N MET A 727 -18.11 -29.56 -3.86
CA MET A 727 -16.68 -29.53 -3.60
C MET A 727 -16.40 -29.03 -2.18
N CYS A 728 -15.20 -29.29 -1.66
CA CYS A 728 -14.78 -28.78 -0.34
C CYS A 728 -14.88 -27.25 -0.25
N CYS A 729 -14.44 -26.54 -1.28
CA CYS A 729 -14.51 -25.07 -1.36
C CYS A 729 -15.94 -24.51 -1.39
N GLN A 730 -16.94 -25.35 -1.66
CA GLN A 730 -18.36 -25.01 -1.68
C GLN A 730 -19.09 -25.46 -0.39
N ALA A 731 -18.40 -26.20 0.49
CA ALA A 731 -18.94 -26.65 1.76
C ALA A 731 -19.04 -25.48 2.74
N GLU A 732 -19.92 -25.61 3.74
CA GLU A 732 -20.11 -24.59 4.76
C GLU A 732 -18.93 -24.52 5.73
N TRP A 733 -18.52 -23.29 6.07
CA TRP A 733 -17.47 -23.06 7.06
C TRP A 733 -17.87 -23.65 8.41
N PRO A 734 -16.98 -24.38 9.11
CA PRO A 734 -17.30 -24.98 10.40
C PRO A 734 -17.62 -23.91 11.45
N VAL A 735 -18.65 -24.17 12.26
CA VAL A 735 -19.04 -23.30 13.36
C VAL A 735 -18.56 -23.93 14.68
N TYR A 736 -17.91 -23.16 15.52
CA TYR A 736 -17.49 -23.65 16.83
C TYR A 736 -18.60 -23.51 17.86
N ASP A 737 -18.64 -24.46 18.78
CA ASP A 737 -19.46 -24.44 19.98
C ASP A 737 -18.58 -24.15 21.20
N ALA A 738 -18.81 -23.02 21.85
CA ALA A 738 -18.01 -22.59 23.01
C ALA A 738 -18.06 -23.59 24.17
N SER A 739 -19.19 -24.29 24.36
CA SER A 739 -19.34 -25.30 25.41
C SER A 739 -18.43 -26.53 25.20
N LYS A 740 -18.07 -26.79 23.94
CA LYS A 740 -17.24 -27.92 23.53
C LYS A 740 -15.74 -27.60 23.49
N THR A 741 -15.36 -26.35 23.71
CA THR A 741 -13.96 -25.94 23.79
C THR A 741 -13.29 -26.28 25.10
N VAL A 742 -14.05 -26.71 26.09
CA VAL A 742 -13.52 -27.14 27.40
C VAL A 742 -13.15 -28.62 27.29
N ALA A 743 -11.88 -28.94 27.55
CA ALA A 743 -11.45 -30.34 27.57
C ALA A 743 -12.23 -31.11 28.63
N SER A 744 -12.81 -32.26 28.24
CA SER A 744 -13.49 -33.13 29.16
C SER A 744 -12.52 -33.93 30.06
N SER A 745 -11.25 -34.01 29.67
CA SER A 745 -10.18 -34.67 30.41
C SER A 745 -8.88 -33.86 30.39
N VAL A 746 -8.04 -34.08 31.34
CA VAL A 746 -6.75 -33.40 31.49
C VAL A 746 -5.66 -34.45 31.87
N GLU A 747 -4.49 -34.31 31.28
CA GLU A 747 -3.32 -35.09 31.64
C GLU A 747 -2.66 -34.46 32.85
N MET A 748 -2.56 -35.21 33.93
CA MET A 748 -1.98 -34.75 35.17
C MET A 748 -0.66 -35.47 35.47
N ALA A 749 0.33 -34.70 35.90
CA ALA A 749 1.61 -35.24 36.34
C ALA A 749 1.47 -36.03 37.68
N ILE A 750 2.13 -37.18 37.78
CA ILE A 750 2.17 -37.96 38.98
C ILE A 750 3.57 -37.88 39.60
N GLN A 751 3.60 -37.44 40.86
CA GLN A 751 4.83 -37.44 41.66
C GLN A 751 4.70 -38.39 42.85
N VAL A 752 5.81 -39.00 43.22
CA VAL A 752 5.95 -39.76 44.46
C VAL A 752 7.12 -39.15 45.23
N ASN A 753 6.85 -38.63 46.42
CA ASN A 753 7.82 -37.86 47.21
C ASN A 753 8.51 -36.74 46.40
N GLY A 754 7.76 -36.01 45.59
CA GLY A 754 8.24 -34.91 44.77
C GLY A 754 8.98 -35.31 43.47
N LYS A 755 9.18 -36.60 43.22
CA LYS A 755 9.83 -37.09 41.99
C LYS A 755 8.80 -37.55 40.98
N MET A 756 8.90 -37.03 39.74
CA MET A 756 8.04 -37.42 38.59
C MET A 756 8.10 -38.95 38.36
N LYS A 757 6.91 -39.58 38.24
CA LYS A 757 6.78 -41.02 38.02
C LYS A 757 5.95 -41.38 36.76
N GLY A 758 5.20 -40.43 36.26
CA GLY A 758 4.38 -40.62 35.07
C GLY A 758 3.32 -39.56 34.95
N THR A 759 2.42 -39.78 34.01
CA THR A 759 1.21 -38.95 33.80
C THR A 759 -0.02 -39.84 33.82
N VAL A 760 -1.17 -39.27 34.10
CA VAL A 760 -2.45 -39.93 34.04
C VAL A 760 -3.51 -38.99 33.48
N THR A 761 -4.37 -39.48 32.61
CA THR A 761 -5.51 -38.72 32.08
C THR A 761 -6.74 -38.97 32.93
N VAL A 762 -7.32 -37.90 33.44
CA VAL A 762 -8.53 -37.92 34.30
C VAL A 762 -9.51 -36.88 33.81
N ALA A 763 -10.79 -36.97 34.14
CA ALA A 763 -11.75 -35.94 33.84
C ALA A 763 -11.35 -34.61 34.49
N VAL A 764 -11.63 -33.49 33.81
CA VAL A 764 -11.36 -32.15 34.35
C VAL A 764 -12.12 -31.97 35.64
N ASP A 765 -11.48 -31.36 36.63
CA ASP A 765 -12.01 -31.13 37.96
C ASP A 765 -12.30 -32.40 38.80
N SER A 766 -11.74 -33.55 38.41
CA SER A 766 -11.82 -34.78 39.19
C SER A 766 -11.38 -34.54 40.63
N ASP A 767 -12.05 -35.23 41.57
CA ASP A 767 -11.70 -35.20 42.96
C ASP A 767 -10.40 -35.96 43.29
N GLU A 768 -9.89 -35.72 44.48
CA GLU A 768 -8.58 -36.30 44.94
C GLU A 768 -8.60 -37.84 44.89
N GLU A 769 -9.70 -38.48 45.28
CA GLU A 769 -9.79 -39.94 45.30
C GLU A 769 -9.78 -40.55 43.91
N THR A 770 -10.49 -39.93 42.97
CA THR A 770 -10.51 -40.35 41.55
C THR A 770 -9.13 -40.21 40.92
N VAL A 771 -8.47 -39.09 41.15
CA VAL A 771 -7.11 -38.84 40.58
C VAL A 771 -6.10 -39.76 41.22
N LYS A 772 -6.19 -40.02 42.53
CA LYS A 772 -5.32 -40.94 43.27
C LYS A 772 -5.49 -42.36 42.80
N ALA A 773 -6.72 -42.83 42.62
CA ALA A 773 -7.01 -44.17 42.10
C ALA A 773 -6.40 -44.37 40.71
N ALA A 774 -6.61 -43.40 39.83
CA ALA A 774 -6.05 -43.41 38.49
C ALA A 774 -4.52 -43.35 38.50
N ALA A 775 -3.91 -42.55 39.34
CA ALA A 775 -2.45 -42.46 39.48
C ALA A 775 -1.83 -43.76 39.96
N LEU A 776 -2.49 -44.44 40.91
CA LEU A 776 -2.03 -45.75 41.44
C LEU A 776 -2.18 -46.90 40.41
N SER A 777 -2.92 -46.75 39.32
CA SER A 777 -2.99 -47.75 38.25
C SER A 777 -1.77 -47.71 37.33
N VAL A 778 -0.93 -46.67 37.38
CA VAL A 778 0.24 -46.52 36.53
C VAL A 778 1.40 -47.39 37.04
N ASP A 779 1.93 -48.28 36.21
CA ASP A 779 2.99 -49.26 36.56
C ASP A 779 4.18 -48.66 37.32
N LYS A 780 4.68 -47.50 36.87
CA LYS A 780 5.82 -46.82 37.51
C LYS A 780 5.49 -46.27 38.91
N VAL A 781 4.24 -45.94 39.12
CA VAL A 781 3.74 -45.47 40.43
C VAL A 781 3.52 -46.68 41.32
N GLN A 782 2.94 -47.76 40.83
CA GLN A 782 2.79 -49.00 41.60
C GLN A 782 4.12 -49.48 42.13
N LYS A 783 5.16 -49.59 41.30
CA LYS A 783 6.52 -49.94 41.68
C LYS A 783 7.12 -48.98 42.71
N ALA A 784 6.81 -47.71 42.63
CA ALA A 784 7.34 -46.69 43.55
C ALA A 784 6.60 -46.62 44.89
N THR A 785 5.42 -47.23 44.98
CA THR A 785 4.58 -47.28 46.19
C THR A 785 4.49 -48.65 46.79
N GLU A 786 5.11 -49.67 46.14
CA GLU A 786 5.16 -51.08 46.66
C GLU A 786 5.84 -51.11 48.00
N GLY A 787 5.18 -51.73 49.00
CA GLY A 787 5.68 -51.79 50.37
C GLY A 787 5.62 -50.45 51.15
N MET A 788 5.08 -49.44 50.59
CA MET A 788 4.98 -48.11 51.22
C MET A 788 3.54 -47.83 51.70
N GLN A 789 3.43 -46.94 52.68
CA GLN A 789 2.17 -46.35 53.10
C GLN A 789 2.05 -44.90 52.61
N ILE A 790 0.95 -44.56 51.95
CA ILE A 790 0.66 -43.18 51.55
C ILE A 790 0.24 -42.40 52.80
N VAL A 791 1.03 -41.45 53.21
CA VAL A 791 0.79 -40.67 54.43
C VAL A 791 0.14 -39.33 54.13
N LYS A 792 0.25 -38.83 52.91
CA LYS A 792 -0.38 -37.59 52.45
C LYS A 792 -0.50 -37.58 50.94
N THR A 793 -1.63 -37.07 50.45
CA THR A 793 -1.82 -36.75 49.05
C THR A 793 -1.84 -35.24 48.90
N ILE A 794 -1.22 -34.71 47.86
CA ILE A 794 -1.24 -33.28 47.50
C ILE A 794 -1.76 -33.21 46.08
N LEU A 795 -2.99 -32.74 45.91
CA LEU A 795 -3.60 -32.52 44.61
C LEU A 795 -3.54 -31.03 44.24
N VAL A 796 -2.93 -30.74 43.10
CA VAL A 796 -3.11 -29.47 42.42
C VAL A 796 -4.04 -29.70 41.26
N LYS A 797 -5.29 -29.26 41.38
CA LYS A 797 -6.37 -29.51 40.42
C LYS A 797 -5.93 -29.27 38.96
N ASN A 798 -6.27 -30.25 38.12
CA ASN A 798 -5.97 -30.23 36.69
C ASN A 798 -4.47 -30.12 36.33
N ARG A 799 -3.56 -30.37 37.25
CA ARG A 799 -2.14 -30.16 37.03
C ARG A 799 -1.22 -31.30 37.50
N LEU A 800 -1.31 -31.66 38.73
CA LEU A 800 -0.49 -32.75 39.30
C LEU A 800 -1.08 -33.34 40.55
N ILE A 801 -0.70 -34.60 40.80
CA ILE A 801 -0.87 -35.26 42.11
C ILE A 801 0.49 -35.69 42.65
N ASN A 802 0.76 -35.43 43.90
CA ASN A 802 1.96 -35.88 44.61
C ASN A 802 1.61 -36.79 45.80
N LEU A 803 2.03 -38.03 45.72
CA LEU A 803 1.83 -39.04 46.74
C LEU A 803 3.05 -39.04 47.66
N ILE A 804 2.85 -38.64 48.90
CA ILE A 804 3.90 -38.71 49.95
C ILE A 804 3.80 -40.08 50.62
N VAL A 805 4.86 -40.89 50.48
CA VAL A 805 4.90 -42.25 50.98
C VAL A 805 6.04 -42.44 51.95
N LYS A 806 5.84 -43.38 52.92
CA LYS A 806 6.84 -43.84 53.88
C LYS A 806 6.84 -45.37 53.93
N PRO A 807 7.97 -46.06 54.32
CA PRO A 807 7.95 -47.47 54.56
C PRO A 807 6.86 -47.87 55.55
N ARG A 808 6.20 -48.99 55.33
CA ARG A 808 5.21 -49.50 56.30
C ARG A 808 5.85 -49.93 57.62
#